data_728e4856bb0ff5344416cac5fff694f4
#
_entry.id   728e4856bb0ff5344416cac5fff694f4
#
_cell.length_a   1.000
_cell.length_b   1.000
_cell.length_c   1.000
_cell.angle_alpha   90.00
_cell.angle_beta   90.00
_cell.angle_gamma   90.00
#
_symmetry.space_group_name_H-M   'P 1'
#
loop_
_entity.id
_entity.type
_entity.pdbx_description
1 polymer ?
#
loop_
_entity_poly.entity_id
_entity_poly.type
_entity_poly.pdbx_seq_one_letter_code
_entity_poly.pdbx_strand_id
1 'polypeptide(L)'
;MRLPLALCAPALLLCPTLLAQHPTEAEPNDTLAQANALATTTQLEASMATGTDVDWYTFTTTSRQRVRVHTSGLDTRITLFDASGTTILGLDDDGRTSTNAFASELWLNLDAGNYAVRVEPYSTTTSGNYSIEIGLMPARTFTGAESEPNDSAAAANPVTIPTGGALINGSVGTPVVQLSDTVASATTTTITGAAALTLGAYRPAVTGYGLYYVRMTSGVNAGLSRQISDNTATTITCTSFTTAPAVGDTYVIEKVDTDFYQITLTAPRTGLWFLITEGNAPFVCGHRYEVYDSAGVPLLASSTTAPAYGTNAANSSSLSARTNSIRVWPAGTYLIAVRSPASPFVAPYNVLTTGNYCLELYADMKIGTGSTVAEVEPNGTVAQATPLTFGQRGTGNITINTGADISDIWGPIVIPNRPVTVTIQSGRGTPTPIADTTVNFLNANGTTATAATTGNILDWTSHGRTTQLLTGGGTYYVEVRSPGTNAATQAGDYVIEISEVMESPYVTASYTISAANTACGTAPFPTLGLTWTSERPVLGELFSRNLIGCPANGVGFLCQGLQNTIANGSTPLPVDLTSYGAPGCTFNVDPAVTMMFVANASGTALLDMNLPGDASVRGLFVWEQAAILNPAANSLGMQFSNFARIIAGERSF
;
A
#
# COMPACT_ATOMS: atom_id res chain seq x y z
N MET A 1 -6.18 -11.76 -51.82
CA MET A 1 -4.90 -11.55 -51.11
C MET A 1 -4.95 -12.43 -49.85
N ARG A 2 -4.19 -13.52 -49.83
CA ARG A 2 -4.21 -14.43 -48.68
C ARG A 2 -3.36 -13.79 -47.58
N LEU A 3 -3.96 -13.44 -46.48
CA LEU A 3 -3.20 -13.13 -45.25
C LEU A 3 -2.32 -14.33 -44.98
N PRO A 4 -1.02 -14.20 -44.84
CA PRO A 4 -0.25 -15.31 -44.34
C PRO A 4 -0.72 -15.53 -42.91
N LEU A 5 -1.26 -16.73 -42.64
CA LEU A 5 -1.58 -17.25 -41.28
C LEU A 5 -0.35 -17.21 -40.37
N ALA A 6 0.73 -16.62 -40.84
CA ALA A 6 2.00 -16.40 -40.16
C ALA A 6 1.98 -15.32 -39.06
N LEU A 7 0.86 -14.64 -38.83
CA LEU A 7 0.75 -13.66 -37.76
C LEU A 7 0.61 -14.33 -36.38
N CYS A 8 0.42 -15.65 -36.34
CA CYS A 8 0.30 -16.41 -35.08
C CYS A 8 1.24 -17.62 -34.99
N ALA A 9 2.32 -17.64 -35.74
CA ALA A 9 3.27 -18.75 -35.66
C ALA A 9 4.70 -18.25 -35.43
N PRO A 10 5.03 -17.99 -34.17
CA PRO A 10 6.25 -18.54 -33.63
C PRO A 10 6.01 -19.23 -32.29
N ALA A 11 6.56 -20.44 -32.20
CA ALA A 11 6.67 -21.25 -30.99
C ALA A 11 5.35 -21.59 -30.30
N LEU A 12 4.65 -22.57 -30.87
CA LEU A 12 3.69 -23.39 -30.17
C LEU A 12 4.45 -24.16 -29.07
N LEU A 13 4.72 -23.52 -27.93
CA LEU A 13 5.01 -24.23 -26.71
C LEU A 13 3.67 -24.82 -26.26
N LEU A 14 3.44 -26.07 -26.70
CA LEU A 14 2.38 -26.91 -26.20
C LEU A 14 2.65 -27.15 -24.70
N CYS A 15 2.13 -26.28 -23.87
CA CYS A 15 1.84 -26.61 -22.48
C CYS A 15 0.38 -27.04 -22.46
N PRO A 16 0.05 -28.34 -22.34
CA PRO A 16 -1.31 -28.80 -22.16
C PRO A 16 -1.70 -28.60 -20.69
N THR A 17 -1.90 -27.38 -20.26
CA THR A 17 -2.67 -27.13 -19.06
C THR A 17 -4.12 -26.96 -19.52
N LEU A 18 -4.95 -28.04 -19.41
CA LEU A 18 -6.35 -27.83 -19.18
C LEU A 18 -6.41 -26.82 -18.03
N LEU A 19 -7.06 -25.67 -18.29
CA LEU A 19 -7.31 -24.69 -17.24
C LEU A 19 -8.25 -25.37 -16.25
N ALA A 20 -7.64 -25.93 -15.21
CA ALA A 20 -8.36 -26.54 -14.11
C ALA A 20 -9.09 -25.43 -13.33
N GLN A 21 -10.30 -25.69 -12.93
CA GLN A 21 -10.96 -24.92 -11.90
C GLN A 21 -10.06 -24.93 -10.66
N HIS A 22 -9.96 -23.80 -9.92
CA HIS A 22 -9.21 -23.79 -8.68
C HIS A 22 -9.70 -24.90 -7.76
N PRO A 23 -8.83 -25.56 -7.00
CA PRO A 23 -9.27 -26.54 -6.01
C PRO A 23 -10.16 -25.86 -4.99
N THR A 24 -11.11 -26.62 -4.45
CA THR A 24 -12.00 -26.17 -3.38
C THR A 24 -11.55 -26.79 -2.06
N GLU A 25 -11.81 -26.09 -0.98
CA GLU A 25 -11.59 -26.65 0.36
C GLU A 25 -12.43 -27.90 0.61
N ALA A 26 -12.03 -28.65 1.61
CA ALA A 26 -12.77 -29.82 2.10
C ALA A 26 -13.18 -29.57 3.55
N GLU A 27 -14.49 -29.56 3.76
CA GLU A 27 -15.09 -29.41 5.08
C GLU A 27 -15.33 -30.78 5.76
N PRO A 28 -15.31 -30.85 7.11
CA PRO A 28 -15.02 -29.76 8.05
C PRO A 28 -13.50 -29.51 8.19
N ASN A 29 -13.09 -28.24 8.34
CA ASN A 29 -11.72 -27.83 8.59
C ASN A 29 -11.59 -26.84 9.76
N ASP A 30 -12.53 -26.86 10.70
CA ASP A 30 -12.65 -25.97 11.87
C ASP A 30 -11.52 -26.10 12.89
N THR A 31 -10.66 -27.10 12.76
CA THR A 31 -9.55 -27.35 13.70
C THR A 31 -8.25 -27.62 12.96
N LEU A 32 -7.11 -27.35 13.63
CA LEU A 32 -5.80 -27.64 13.06
C LEU A 32 -5.63 -29.10 12.62
N ALA A 33 -6.27 -30.05 13.33
CA ALA A 33 -6.22 -31.48 13.00
C ALA A 33 -6.99 -31.81 11.70
N GLN A 34 -7.89 -30.96 11.27
CA GLN A 34 -8.71 -31.08 10.07
C GLN A 34 -8.24 -30.15 8.94
N ALA A 35 -7.16 -29.41 9.19
CA ALA A 35 -6.67 -28.36 8.29
C ALA A 35 -6.43 -28.87 6.86
N ASN A 36 -6.87 -28.09 5.90
CA ASN A 36 -6.60 -28.33 4.49
C ASN A 36 -5.16 -27.99 4.15
N ALA A 37 -4.48 -28.84 3.37
CA ALA A 37 -3.14 -28.54 2.88
C ALA A 37 -3.20 -27.55 1.71
N LEU A 38 -2.53 -26.41 1.85
CA LEU A 38 -2.36 -25.43 0.77
C LEU A 38 -1.09 -25.71 0.00
N ALA A 39 -1.25 -25.92 -1.30
CA ALA A 39 -0.10 -25.87 -2.20
C ALA A 39 0.30 -24.40 -2.40
N THR A 40 1.58 -24.10 -2.27
CA THR A 40 2.10 -22.75 -2.52
C THR A 40 1.91 -22.36 -3.97
N THR A 41 1.64 -21.08 -4.22
CA THR A 41 1.35 -20.51 -5.56
C THR A 41 0.10 -21.09 -6.23
N THR A 42 -0.85 -21.57 -5.44
CA THR A 42 -2.14 -22.07 -5.93
C THR A 42 -3.24 -21.40 -5.12
N GLN A 43 -4.22 -20.84 -5.79
CA GLN A 43 -5.41 -20.30 -5.17
C GLN A 43 -6.37 -21.45 -4.82
N LEU A 44 -6.89 -21.45 -3.60
CA LEU A 44 -7.93 -22.36 -3.14
C LEU A 44 -9.24 -21.57 -2.96
N GLU A 45 -10.33 -22.09 -3.52
CA GLU A 45 -11.67 -21.53 -3.30
C GLU A 45 -12.25 -22.11 -2.00
N ALA A 46 -12.82 -21.23 -1.18
CA ALA A 46 -13.30 -21.57 0.15
C ALA A 46 -14.59 -20.83 0.49
N SER A 47 -15.22 -21.17 1.61
CA SER A 47 -16.47 -20.54 2.03
C SER A 47 -16.65 -20.55 3.54
N MET A 48 -16.99 -19.41 4.11
CA MET A 48 -17.51 -19.29 5.48
C MET A 48 -18.99 -19.59 5.48
N ALA A 49 -19.40 -20.76 5.95
CA ALA A 49 -20.81 -21.16 6.01
C ALA A 49 -21.61 -20.28 6.96
N THR A 50 -21.00 -19.81 8.02
CA THR A 50 -21.60 -18.91 9.04
C THR A 50 -20.57 -17.87 9.51
N GLY A 51 -21.03 -16.83 10.21
CA GLY A 51 -20.16 -15.85 10.84
C GLY A 51 -19.36 -16.35 12.06
N THR A 52 -19.43 -17.64 12.37
CA THR A 52 -18.64 -18.31 13.40
C THR A 52 -17.82 -19.48 12.87
N ASP A 53 -17.83 -19.65 11.57
CA ASP A 53 -17.02 -20.62 10.85
C ASP A 53 -15.53 -20.29 10.96
N VAL A 54 -14.68 -21.30 10.97
CA VAL A 54 -13.24 -21.15 11.18
C VAL A 54 -12.51 -22.15 10.31
N ASP A 55 -11.75 -21.66 9.35
CA ASP A 55 -11.03 -22.52 8.43
C ASP A 55 -9.55 -22.61 8.77
N TRP A 56 -9.03 -23.83 8.89
CA TRP A 56 -7.63 -24.07 9.10
C TRP A 56 -6.96 -24.63 7.84
N TYR A 57 -5.78 -24.07 7.57
CA TYR A 57 -4.92 -24.47 6.48
C TYR A 57 -3.50 -24.73 6.96
N THR A 58 -2.77 -25.59 6.26
CA THR A 58 -1.35 -25.83 6.51
C THR A 58 -0.54 -25.70 5.24
N PHE A 59 0.68 -25.21 5.35
CA PHE A 59 1.63 -25.16 4.23
C PHE A 59 3.06 -25.39 4.72
N THR A 60 3.96 -25.65 3.77
CA THR A 60 5.37 -25.92 4.05
C THR A 60 6.27 -25.04 3.21
N THR A 61 7.29 -24.45 3.83
CA THR A 61 8.40 -23.79 3.14
C THR A 61 9.63 -24.69 3.17
N THR A 62 10.32 -24.85 2.04
CA THR A 62 11.51 -25.71 1.93
C THR A 62 12.82 -24.98 2.19
N SER A 63 12.78 -23.67 2.19
CA SER A 63 13.90 -22.78 2.49
C SER A 63 13.36 -21.48 3.12
N ARG A 64 14.26 -20.63 3.60
CA ARG A 64 13.86 -19.30 4.06
C ARG A 64 13.32 -18.47 2.89
N GLN A 65 12.08 -18.02 3.01
CA GLN A 65 11.35 -17.27 1.98
C GLN A 65 10.53 -16.15 2.61
N ARG A 66 10.26 -15.11 1.83
CA ARG A 66 9.21 -14.17 2.14
C ARG A 66 7.89 -14.77 1.67
N VAL A 67 7.01 -15.01 2.61
CA VAL A 67 5.72 -15.65 2.38
C VAL A 67 4.64 -14.58 2.45
N ARG A 68 3.73 -14.62 1.51
CA ARG A 68 2.48 -13.88 1.53
C ARG A 68 1.34 -14.86 1.80
N VAL A 69 0.50 -14.53 2.76
CA VAL A 69 -0.80 -15.20 2.96
C VAL A 69 -1.86 -14.17 2.71
N HIS A 70 -2.81 -14.43 1.83
CA HIS A 70 -3.89 -13.50 1.60
C HIS A 70 -5.21 -14.19 1.28
N THR A 71 -6.29 -13.46 1.54
CA THR A 71 -7.65 -13.84 1.15
C THR A 71 -8.23 -12.85 0.15
N SER A 72 -9.29 -13.24 -0.54
CA SER A 72 -10.03 -12.38 -1.47
C SER A 72 -11.52 -12.72 -1.41
N GLY A 73 -12.38 -11.74 -1.68
CA GLY A 73 -13.81 -11.95 -1.84
C GLY A 73 -14.66 -11.69 -0.61
N LEU A 74 -14.18 -11.99 0.57
CA LEU A 74 -14.88 -11.82 1.84
C LEU A 74 -14.06 -10.98 2.82
N ASP A 75 -14.73 -10.31 3.74
CA ASP A 75 -14.14 -9.66 4.90
C ASP A 75 -13.71 -10.73 5.92
N THR A 76 -12.41 -11.04 5.92
CA THR A 76 -11.82 -12.13 6.70
C THR A 76 -10.72 -11.62 7.61
N ARG A 77 -10.37 -12.45 8.55
CA ARG A 77 -9.23 -12.30 9.43
C ARG A 77 -8.31 -13.50 9.31
N ILE A 78 -7.01 -13.27 9.09
CA ILE A 78 -6.02 -14.34 9.06
C ILE A 78 -5.11 -14.27 10.27
N THR A 79 -4.77 -15.44 10.81
CA THR A 79 -3.73 -15.61 11.83
C THR A 79 -2.77 -16.70 11.37
N LEU A 80 -1.50 -16.36 11.28
CA LEU A 80 -0.43 -17.32 10.95
C LEU A 80 0.21 -17.84 12.23
N PHE A 81 0.38 -19.15 12.30
CA PHE A 81 0.98 -19.85 13.42
C PHE A 81 2.20 -20.67 13.00
N ASP A 82 3.00 -21.04 13.99
CA ASP A 82 3.95 -22.15 13.85
C ASP A 82 3.23 -23.48 13.62
N ALA A 83 3.99 -24.55 13.39
CA ALA A 83 3.43 -25.89 13.15
C ALA A 83 2.56 -26.43 14.28
N SER A 84 2.72 -25.92 15.51
CA SER A 84 1.94 -26.37 16.67
C SER A 84 0.54 -25.73 16.73
N GLY A 85 0.31 -24.65 15.96
CA GLY A 85 -0.93 -23.86 16.02
C GLY A 85 -1.09 -23.05 17.30
N THR A 86 -0.03 -22.85 18.06
CA THR A 86 -0.08 -22.15 19.36
C THR A 86 0.70 -20.85 19.38
N THR A 87 1.82 -20.79 18.66
CA THR A 87 2.64 -19.59 18.58
C THR A 87 2.18 -18.73 17.40
N ILE A 88 1.64 -17.57 17.67
CA ILE A 88 1.24 -16.61 16.62
C ILE A 88 2.51 -15.97 16.05
N LEU A 89 2.66 -16.06 14.72
CA LEU A 89 3.76 -15.46 13.97
C LEU A 89 3.37 -14.13 13.32
N GLY A 90 2.10 -13.95 13.05
CA GLY A 90 1.53 -12.73 12.49
C GLY A 90 0.02 -12.84 12.35
N LEU A 91 -0.65 -11.72 12.22
CA LEU A 91 -2.09 -11.67 11.98
C LEU A 91 -2.45 -10.43 11.16
N ASP A 92 -3.52 -10.49 10.42
CA ASP A 92 -4.04 -9.40 9.62
C ASP A 92 -5.56 -9.49 9.45
N ASP A 93 -6.21 -8.33 9.29
CA ASP A 93 -7.65 -8.20 9.11
C ASP A 93 -7.99 -7.41 7.83
N ASP A 94 -7.42 -6.23 7.61
CA ASP A 94 -7.72 -5.33 6.49
C ASP A 94 -6.47 -5.00 5.63
N GLY A 95 -5.51 -5.88 5.55
CA GLY A 95 -4.21 -5.62 4.95
C GLY A 95 -4.22 -5.33 3.45
N ARG A 96 -5.33 -5.56 2.78
CA ARG A 96 -5.44 -5.41 1.32
C ARG A 96 -6.00 -4.05 0.93
N THR A 97 -5.14 -3.09 0.63
CA THR A 97 -5.49 -1.68 0.34
C THR A 97 -6.12 -1.43 -1.04
N SER A 98 -6.48 -2.44 -1.81
CA SER A 98 -7.14 -2.25 -3.10
C SER A 98 -8.66 -2.34 -2.95
N THR A 99 -9.41 -1.52 -3.63
CA THR A 99 -10.85 -1.38 -3.87
C THR A 99 -11.88 -2.25 -3.11
N ASN A 100 -11.46 -3.29 -2.42
CA ASN A 100 -12.22 -4.07 -1.44
C ASN A 100 -11.37 -4.17 -0.17
N ALA A 101 -11.42 -3.12 0.64
CA ALA A 101 -10.51 -2.83 1.76
C ALA A 101 -10.57 -3.84 2.93
N PHE A 102 -11.34 -4.89 2.82
CA PHE A 102 -11.66 -5.80 3.90
C PHE A 102 -11.03 -7.19 3.79
N ALA A 103 -10.23 -7.47 2.76
CA ALA A 103 -9.55 -8.76 2.65
C ALA A 103 -8.20 -8.71 3.36
N SER A 104 -7.88 -9.79 4.06
CA SER A 104 -6.64 -9.90 4.84
C SER A 104 -5.42 -10.19 3.98
N GLU A 105 -4.26 -9.68 4.37
CA GLU A 105 -2.99 -9.94 3.70
C GLU A 105 -1.80 -9.76 4.64
N LEU A 106 -1.04 -10.81 4.82
CA LEU A 106 0.12 -10.87 5.70
C LEU A 106 1.39 -11.26 4.94
N TRP A 107 2.47 -10.54 5.18
CA TRP A 107 3.79 -10.82 4.60
C TRP A 107 4.82 -11.05 5.69
N LEU A 108 5.60 -12.12 5.61
CA LEU A 108 6.65 -12.44 6.57
C LEU A 108 7.84 -13.13 5.92
N ASN A 109 9.05 -12.95 6.45
CA ASN A 109 10.13 -13.89 6.22
C ASN A 109 9.94 -15.10 7.15
N LEU A 110 9.75 -16.26 6.57
CA LEU A 110 9.66 -17.53 7.28
C LEU A 110 10.87 -18.41 6.94
N ASP A 111 11.38 -19.12 7.93
CA ASP A 111 12.41 -20.15 7.72
C ASP A 111 11.80 -21.42 7.09
N ALA A 112 12.62 -22.39 6.71
CA ALA A 112 12.12 -23.69 6.27
C ALA A 112 11.34 -24.35 7.41
N GLY A 113 10.11 -24.80 7.14
CA GLY A 113 9.26 -25.38 8.17
C GLY A 113 7.81 -25.58 7.73
N ASN A 114 7.02 -26.12 8.65
CA ASN A 114 5.57 -26.24 8.51
C ASN A 114 4.89 -25.12 9.28
N TYR A 115 3.81 -24.61 8.73
CA TYR A 115 3.05 -23.49 9.26
C TYR A 115 1.56 -23.77 9.16
N ALA A 116 0.79 -23.11 10.02
CA ALA A 116 -0.67 -23.16 9.99
C ALA A 116 -1.26 -21.77 9.85
N VAL A 117 -2.33 -21.67 9.09
CA VAL A 117 -3.12 -20.44 8.91
C VAL A 117 -4.52 -20.71 9.38
N ARG A 118 -5.05 -19.80 10.18
CA ARG A 118 -6.45 -19.78 10.56
C ARG A 118 -7.10 -18.58 9.89
N VAL A 119 -8.21 -18.83 9.21
CA VAL A 119 -9.07 -17.81 8.62
C VAL A 119 -10.37 -17.77 9.39
N GLU A 120 -10.82 -16.58 9.74
CA GLU A 120 -12.06 -16.33 10.48
C GLU A 120 -12.82 -15.21 9.79
N PRO A 121 -14.18 -15.20 9.83
CA PRO A 121 -14.93 -14.04 9.37
C PRO A 121 -14.72 -12.86 10.32
N TYR A 122 -14.69 -11.65 9.77
CA TYR A 122 -14.54 -10.42 10.56
C TYR A 122 -15.60 -10.29 11.66
N SER A 123 -16.83 -10.69 11.37
CA SER A 123 -17.94 -10.59 12.31
C SER A 123 -18.87 -11.80 12.25
N THR A 124 -19.68 -11.96 13.28
CA THR A 124 -20.69 -13.04 13.34
C THR A 124 -21.79 -12.96 12.27
N THR A 125 -21.82 -11.88 11.49
CA THR A 125 -22.74 -11.69 10.35
C THR A 125 -22.05 -11.85 8.99
N THR A 126 -20.72 -11.99 8.97
CA THR A 126 -19.92 -12.16 7.74
C THR A 126 -19.95 -13.64 7.35
N SER A 127 -20.43 -13.95 6.16
CA SER A 127 -20.44 -15.31 5.57
C SER A 127 -20.41 -15.21 4.06
N GLY A 128 -19.94 -16.24 3.37
CA GLY A 128 -19.86 -16.28 1.90
C GLY A 128 -18.57 -16.90 1.39
N ASN A 129 -18.42 -16.84 0.08
CA ASN A 129 -17.24 -17.40 -0.57
C ASN A 129 -16.05 -16.47 -0.49
N TYR A 130 -14.89 -17.06 -0.36
CA TYR A 130 -13.59 -16.38 -0.42
C TYR A 130 -12.58 -17.27 -1.13
N SER A 131 -11.41 -16.73 -1.41
CA SER A 131 -10.24 -17.52 -1.81
C SER A 131 -9.07 -17.26 -0.89
N ILE A 132 -8.19 -18.25 -0.75
CA ILE A 132 -6.92 -18.13 -0.02
C ILE A 132 -5.75 -18.54 -0.90
N GLU A 133 -4.63 -17.83 -0.79
CA GLU A 133 -3.40 -18.14 -1.52
C GLU A 133 -2.16 -17.95 -0.64
N ILE A 134 -1.15 -18.79 -0.86
CA ILE A 134 0.19 -18.64 -0.31
C ILE A 134 1.16 -18.27 -1.44
N GLY A 135 1.59 -17.03 -1.50
CA GLY A 135 2.63 -16.56 -2.41
C GLY A 135 4.03 -16.72 -1.81
N LEU A 136 5.01 -17.06 -2.64
CA LEU A 136 6.40 -17.23 -2.23
C LEU A 136 7.31 -16.29 -3.01
N MET A 137 8.17 -15.58 -2.29
CA MET A 137 9.19 -14.71 -2.85
C MET A 137 10.54 -14.98 -2.18
N PRO A 138 11.66 -14.60 -2.83
CA PRO A 138 12.94 -14.62 -2.16
C PRO A 138 12.89 -13.85 -0.83
N ALA A 139 13.45 -14.41 0.23
CA ALA A 139 13.54 -13.77 1.52
C ALA A 139 14.25 -12.42 1.40
N ARG A 140 13.79 -11.42 2.15
CA ARG A 140 14.49 -10.13 2.22
C ARG A 140 15.85 -10.30 2.85
N THR A 141 16.84 -9.70 2.24
CA THR A 141 18.18 -9.59 2.81
C THR A 141 18.32 -8.22 3.46
N PHE A 142 18.54 -8.19 4.76
CA PHE A 142 18.76 -6.96 5.50
C PHE A 142 20.19 -6.45 5.27
N THR A 143 20.33 -5.13 5.13
CA THR A 143 21.63 -4.46 5.02
C THR A 143 22.22 -4.14 6.38
N GLY A 144 21.41 -4.22 7.43
CA GLY A 144 21.80 -3.97 8.82
C GLY A 144 20.75 -4.50 9.79
N ALA A 145 21.11 -4.46 11.06
CA ALA A 145 20.20 -4.74 12.17
C ALA A 145 20.37 -3.64 13.21
N GLU A 146 19.35 -3.46 14.04
CA GLU A 146 19.46 -2.60 15.20
C GLU A 146 20.41 -3.17 16.25
N SER A 147 20.80 -2.33 17.17
CA SER A 147 21.61 -2.68 18.33
C SER A 147 21.05 -1.98 19.55
N GLU A 148 20.66 -2.77 20.54
CA GLU A 148 20.13 -2.29 21.80
C GLU A 148 21.24 -1.94 22.82
N PRO A 149 21.00 -0.98 23.73
CA PRO A 149 19.80 -0.14 23.85
C PRO A 149 19.80 1.01 22.86
N ASN A 150 18.67 1.29 22.21
CA ASN A 150 18.50 2.41 21.29
C ASN A 150 17.24 3.27 21.61
N ASP A 151 16.71 3.14 22.81
CA ASP A 151 15.51 3.78 23.35
C ASP A 151 15.54 5.32 23.47
N SER A 152 16.57 5.98 23.00
CA SER A 152 16.69 7.43 23.10
C SER A 152 17.47 8.04 21.92
N ALA A 153 17.26 9.33 21.69
CA ALA A 153 17.99 10.07 20.66
C ALA A 153 19.52 9.96 20.80
N ALA A 154 20.02 9.91 22.05
CA ALA A 154 21.46 9.81 22.34
C ALA A 154 22.04 8.41 22.08
N ALA A 155 21.18 7.38 22.09
CA ALA A 155 21.54 5.99 21.85
C ALA A 155 21.10 5.52 20.45
N ALA A 156 20.63 6.44 19.60
CA ALA A 156 20.13 6.12 18.27
C ALA A 156 21.13 5.36 17.42
N ASN A 157 20.68 4.31 16.76
CA ASN A 157 21.48 3.52 15.83
C ASN A 157 21.80 4.34 14.56
N PRO A 158 23.09 4.57 14.24
CA PRO A 158 23.45 5.29 13.03
C PRO A 158 23.19 4.43 11.79
N VAL A 159 22.47 4.98 10.81
CA VAL A 159 22.16 4.31 9.56
C VAL A 159 22.77 5.06 8.39
N THR A 160 23.57 4.37 7.60
CA THR A 160 24.03 4.84 6.28
C THR A 160 23.10 4.25 5.21
N ILE A 161 22.60 5.10 4.32
CA ILE A 161 21.73 4.66 3.23
C ILE A 161 22.61 4.47 1.98
N PRO A 162 22.87 3.23 1.56
CA PRO A 162 23.63 2.95 0.35
C PRO A 162 22.78 3.19 -0.91
N THR A 163 23.45 3.21 -2.07
CA THR A 163 22.74 3.13 -3.35
C THR A 163 21.88 1.85 -3.37
N GLY A 164 20.57 1.99 -3.62
CA GLY A 164 19.63 0.86 -3.56
C GLY A 164 18.89 0.72 -2.23
N GLY A 165 19.21 1.58 -1.25
CA GLY A 165 18.48 1.65 0.02
C GLY A 165 19.09 0.86 1.17
N ALA A 166 18.66 1.16 2.38
CA ALA A 166 18.96 0.41 3.58
C ALA A 166 17.71 -0.34 4.06
N LEU A 167 17.88 -1.61 4.38
CA LEU A 167 16.87 -2.46 4.97
C LEU A 167 17.38 -2.89 6.35
N ILE A 168 16.79 -2.34 7.39
CA ILE A 168 17.22 -2.58 8.76
C ILE A 168 16.24 -3.54 9.43
N ASN A 169 16.74 -4.66 9.92
CA ASN A 169 15.95 -5.54 10.76
C ASN A 169 15.90 -4.95 12.17
N GLY A 170 14.72 -4.56 12.60
CA GLY A 170 14.45 -4.07 13.94
C GLY A 170 13.51 -5.01 14.69
N SER A 171 13.42 -4.82 16.01
CA SER A 171 12.51 -5.56 16.86
C SER A 171 12.00 -4.68 17.99
N VAL A 172 10.70 -4.68 18.21
CA VAL A 172 10.10 -4.04 19.38
C VAL A 172 9.99 -5.06 20.50
N GLY A 173 10.66 -4.78 21.59
CA GLY A 173 10.73 -5.65 22.76
C GLY A 173 9.54 -5.51 23.69
N THR A 174 9.61 -6.21 24.80
CA THR A 174 8.59 -6.17 25.84
C THR A 174 8.63 -4.82 26.58
N PRO A 175 7.48 -4.14 26.77
CA PRO A 175 7.44 -2.92 27.57
C PRO A 175 8.08 -3.10 28.94
N VAL A 176 8.88 -2.11 29.36
CA VAL A 176 9.60 -2.16 30.64
C VAL A 176 8.75 -1.57 31.75
N VAL A 177 8.49 -2.38 32.78
CA VAL A 177 7.76 -1.92 33.97
C VAL A 177 8.58 -0.87 34.72
N GLN A 178 8.01 0.33 34.87
CA GLN A 178 8.61 1.45 35.59
C GLN A 178 8.12 1.52 37.05
N LEU A 179 6.89 1.10 37.28
CA LEU A 179 6.23 1.15 38.58
C LEU A 179 5.16 0.06 38.65
N SER A 180 5.00 -0.54 39.83
CA SER A 180 3.86 -1.39 40.17
C SER A 180 3.19 -0.82 41.41
N ASP A 181 1.86 -0.65 41.40
CA ASP A 181 1.13 -0.05 42.50
C ASP A 181 -0.32 -0.55 42.56
N THR A 182 -1.05 -0.07 43.53
CA THR A 182 -2.45 -0.43 43.82
C THR A 182 -3.33 0.82 43.75
N VAL A 183 -4.51 0.68 43.21
CA VAL A 183 -5.49 1.77 43.05
C VAL A 183 -6.03 2.16 44.44
N ALA A 184 -5.75 3.40 44.85
CA ALA A 184 -6.34 4.02 46.02
C ALA A 184 -7.66 4.73 45.70
N SER A 185 -7.76 5.33 44.52
CA SER A 185 -9.01 5.84 43.94
C SER A 185 -8.87 5.97 42.44
N ALA A 186 -9.97 5.89 41.69
CA ALA A 186 -9.94 6.07 40.25
C ALA A 186 -11.25 6.63 39.67
N THR A 187 -11.13 7.22 38.49
CA THR A 187 -12.24 7.46 37.55
C THR A 187 -11.99 6.66 36.29
N THR A 188 -12.78 6.85 35.26
CA THR A 188 -12.50 6.23 33.94
C THR A 188 -11.23 6.76 33.30
N THR A 189 -10.74 7.95 33.67
CA THR A 189 -9.58 8.63 33.06
C THR A 189 -8.45 8.93 34.03
N THR A 190 -8.60 8.62 35.32
CA THR A 190 -7.57 8.89 36.32
C THR A 190 -7.39 7.69 37.26
N ILE A 191 -6.15 7.46 37.67
CA ILE A 191 -5.79 6.47 38.71
C ILE A 191 -4.90 7.17 39.75
N THR A 192 -5.30 7.14 41.00
CA THR A 192 -4.48 7.57 42.14
C THR A 192 -3.95 6.32 42.83
N GLY A 193 -2.65 6.23 42.99
CA GLY A 193 -1.96 5.14 43.67
C GLY A 193 -1.40 5.58 45.03
N ALA A 194 -0.74 4.64 45.71
CA ALA A 194 -0.04 4.89 46.98
C ALA A 194 1.41 5.39 46.74
N ALA A 195 2.01 5.05 45.59
CA ALA A 195 3.38 5.42 45.28
C ALA A 195 3.49 6.92 44.91
N ALA A 196 4.55 7.55 45.39
CA ALA A 196 4.89 8.91 44.99
C ALA A 196 5.46 8.92 43.56
N LEU A 197 4.90 9.75 42.71
CA LEU A 197 5.33 9.94 41.33
C LEU A 197 6.12 11.25 41.20
N THR A 198 7.12 11.27 40.33
CA THR A 198 7.71 12.55 39.91
C THR A 198 6.74 13.27 39.01
N LEU A 199 6.41 14.53 39.32
CA LEU A 199 5.46 15.35 38.57
C LEU A 199 5.84 15.40 37.09
N GLY A 200 4.92 15.04 36.22
CA GLY A 200 5.09 15.08 34.76
C GLY A 200 6.08 14.06 34.18
N ALA A 201 6.61 13.12 34.99
CA ALA A 201 7.61 12.15 34.53
C ALA A 201 7.09 11.23 33.42
N TYR A 202 5.81 10.98 33.39
CA TYR A 202 5.14 10.10 32.43
C TYR A 202 4.35 10.88 31.37
N ARG A 203 4.48 12.20 31.40
CA ARG A 203 3.82 13.07 30.43
C ARG A 203 4.49 12.95 29.08
N PRO A 204 3.74 12.81 27.97
CA PRO A 204 4.31 12.85 26.64
C PRO A 204 4.95 14.20 26.35
N ALA A 205 6.13 14.21 25.76
CA ALA A 205 6.79 15.43 25.30
C ALA A 205 5.95 16.17 24.25
N VAL A 206 5.14 15.44 23.51
CA VAL A 206 4.17 15.96 22.54
C VAL A 206 2.82 15.30 22.79
N THR A 207 1.75 16.09 22.78
CA THR A 207 0.39 15.62 23.03
C THR A 207 0.02 14.50 22.04
N GLY A 208 -0.42 13.36 22.54
CA GLY A 208 -0.77 12.18 21.74
C GLY A 208 0.39 11.19 21.50
N TYR A 209 1.64 11.52 21.91
CA TYR A 209 2.84 10.70 21.70
C TYR A 209 3.45 10.24 23.03
N GLY A 210 2.66 9.55 23.87
CA GLY A 210 3.14 9.04 25.13
C GLY A 210 3.95 7.74 24.96
N LEU A 211 5.09 7.69 25.62
CA LEU A 211 5.90 6.47 25.75
C LEU A 211 5.45 5.59 26.92
N TYR A 212 4.56 6.10 27.76
CA TYR A 212 4.16 5.45 29.00
C TYR A 212 2.69 5.06 28.98
N TYR A 213 2.41 3.90 29.52
CA TYR A 213 1.08 3.30 29.63
C TYR A 213 0.83 2.79 31.03
N VAL A 214 -0.40 2.92 31.47
CA VAL A 214 -0.87 2.21 32.65
C VAL A 214 -1.60 0.94 32.20
N ARG A 215 -1.12 -0.22 32.63
CA ARG A 215 -1.79 -1.50 32.39
C ARG A 215 -2.33 -2.04 33.71
N MET A 216 -3.62 -2.36 33.72
CA MET A 216 -4.25 -3.02 34.88
C MET A 216 -3.82 -4.47 34.92
N THR A 217 -3.42 -4.93 36.11
CA THR A 217 -2.98 -6.31 36.34
C THR A 217 -4.02 -7.13 37.09
N SER A 218 -5.06 -6.47 37.66
CA SER A 218 -6.20 -7.13 38.29
C SER A 218 -7.51 -6.37 38.06
N GLY A 219 -8.62 -6.91 38.57
CA GLY A 219 -9.94 -6.33 38.48
C GLY A 219 -10.60 -6.49 37.11
N VAL A 220 -11.72 -5.76 36.92
CA VAL A 220 -12.53 -5.82 35.67
C VAL A 220 -11.77 -5.37 34.43
N ASN A 221 -10.73 -4.56 34.62
CA ASN A 221 -9.87 -4.04 33.55
C ASN A 221 -8.55 -4.82 33.40
N ALA A 222 -8.39 -5.98 34.04
CA ALA A 222 -7.16 -6.75 33.95
C ALA A 222 -6.73 -7.00 32.51
N GLY A 223 -5.44 -6.74 32.19
CA GLY A 223 -4.87 -6.83 30.85
C GLY A 223 -5.07 -5.58 29.98
N LEU A 224 -5.96 -4.65 30.34
CA LEU A 224 -6.16 -3.43 29.57
C LEU A 224 -5.06 -2.40 29.86
N SER A 225 -4.47 -1.85 28.80
CA SER A 225 -3.51 -0.73 28.86
C SER A 225 -4.16 0.57 28.37
N ARG A 226 -3.75 1.69 28.97
CA ARG A 226 -4.19 3.04 28.60
C ARG A 226 -3.00 3.97 28.54
N GLN A 227 -2.92 4.77 27.48
CA GLN A 227 -1.86 5.76 27.33
C GLN A 227 -1.95 6.81 28.44
N ILE A 228 -0.82 7.11 29.07
CA ILE A 228 -0.71 8.18 30.06
C ILE A 228 -0.57 9.51 29.33
N SER A 229 -1.43 10.46 29.65
CA SER A 229 -1.39 11.82 29.09
C SER A 229 -0.74 12.82 30.04
N ASP A 230 -0.79 12.58 31.34
CA ASP A 230 -0.14 13.41 32.37
C ASP A 230 -0.05 12.64 33.71
N ASN A 231 0.77 13.14 34.62
CA ASN A 231 0.74 12.71 36.02
C ASN A 231 1.07 13.85 36.98
N THR A 232 0.39 13.83 38.13
CA THR A 232 0.75 14.59 39.33
C THR A 232 1.71 13.78 40.21
N ALA A 233 1.95 14.22 41.45
CA ALA A 233 2.75 13.47 42.41
C ALA A 233 2.09 12.18 42.88
N THR A 234 0.79 11.95 42.65
CA THR A 234 0.07 10.77 43.11
C THR A 234 -0.95 10.22 42.12
N THR A 235 -1.29 10.97 41.09
CA THR A 235 -2.37 10.63 40.16
C THR A 235 -1.86 10.57 38.72
N ILE A 236 -2.22 9.51 38.04
CA ILE A 236 -2.02 9.31 36.60
C ILE A 236 -3.29 9.75 35.88
N THR A 237 -3.15 10.55 34.81
CA THR A 237 -4.23 10.83 33.85
C THR A 237 -3.97 10.03 32.59
N CYS A 238 -4.97 9.27 32.12
CA CYS A 238 -4.82 8.38 30.96
C CYS A 238 -6.04 8.42 30.04
N THR A 239 -5.94 7.77 28.88
CA THR A 239 -7.10 7.53 28.03
C THR A 239 -8.16 6.70 28.75
N SER A 240 -9.43 6.89 28.39
CA SER A 240 -10.56 6.37 29.18
C SER A 240 -10.64 4.83 29.21
N PHE A 241 -10.87 4.29 30.39
CA PHE A 241 -11.40 2.93 30.56
C PHE A 241 -12.92 2.94 30.36
N THR A 242 -13.49 1.84 29.92
CA THR A 242 -14.95 1.69 29.83
C THR A 242 -15.60 1.70 31.21
N THR A 243 -14.93 1.05 32.17
CA THR A 243 -15.33 1.00 33.58
C THR A 243 -14.17 1.53 34.43
N ALA A 244 -14.46 2.37 35.45
CA ALA A 244 -13.41 2.85 36.34
C ALA A 244 -12.75 1.67 37.10
N PRO A 245 -11.41 1.65 37.21
CA PRO A 245 -10.73 0.69 38.09
C PRO A 245 -11.24 0.78 39.55
N ALA A 246 -11.34 -0.35 40.22
CA ALA A 246 -11.80 -0.40 41.59
C ALA A 246 -10.64 -0.16 42.58
N VAL A 247 -10.96 0.37 43.74
CA VAL A 247 -9.98 0.44 44.86
C VAL A 247 -9.50 -0.96 45.21
N GLY A 248 -8.18 -1.12 45.30
CA GLY A 248 -7.54 -2.42 45.54
C GLY A 248 -7.11 -3.15 44.26
N ASP A 249 -7.55 -2.73 43.07
CA ASP A 249 -7.00 -3.26 41.82
C ASP A 249 -5.51 -2.90 41.72
N THR A 250 -4.74 -3.76 41.07
CA THR A 250 -3.31 -3.54 40.83
C THR A 250 -3.06 -3.08 39.42
N TYR A 251 -2.03 -2.26 39.24
CA TYR A 251 -1.61 -1.78 37.97
C TYR A 251 -0.08 -1.64 37.85
N VAL A 252 0.42 -1.53 36.63
CA VAL A 252 1.80 -1.20 36.35
C VAL A 252 1.85 0.00 35.41
N ILE A 253 2.89 0.84 35.53
CA ILE A 253 3.27 1.82 34.53
C ILE A 253 4.37 1.17 33.70
N GLU A 254 4.17 1.12 32.39
CA GLU A 254 5.10 0.52 31.44
C GLU A 254 5.60 1.58 30.46
N LYS A 255 6.91 1.55 30.16
CA LYS A 255 7.50 2.28 29.04
C LYS A 255 7.52 1.33 27.85
N VAL A 256 6.93 1.77 26.72
CA VAL A 256 7.05 1.02 25.46
C VAL A 256 8.46 1.13 24.92
N ASP A 257 8.91 0.05 24.34
CA ASP A 257 10.13 0.00 23.57
C ASP A 257 10.05 0.94 22.35
N THR A 258 11.13 1.66 22.10
CA THR A 258 11.18 2.66 21.04
C THR A 258 12.56 2.70 20.44
N ASP A 259 12.67 2.28 19.19
CA ASP A 259 13.94 2.18 18.48
C ASP A 259 14.26 3.48 17.75
N PHE A 260 15.35 4.14 18.14
CA PHE A 260 15.81 5.33 17.48
C PHE A 260 16.89 5.01 16.45
N TYR A 261 16.71 5.54 15.25
CA TYR A 261 17.68 5.48 14.15
C TYR A 261 18.11 6.89 13.77
N GLN A 262 19.41 7.07 13.55
CA GLN A 262 19.97 8.35 13.12
C GLN A 262 20.40 8.26 11.67
N ILE A 263 19.92 9.18 10.85
CA ILE A 263 20.35 9.36 9.45
C ILE A 263 20.97 10.74 9.27
N THR A 264 22.02 10.84 8.45
CA THR A 264 22.65 12.11 8.10
C THR A 264 22.60 12.31 6.59
N LEU A 265 21.93 13.38 6.18
CA LEU A 265 21.81 13.81 4.79
C LEU A 265 22.80 14.92 4.53
N THR A 266 23.73 14.71 3.60
CA THR A 266 24.81 15.66 3.31
C THR A 266 24.50 16.56 2.11
N ALA A 267 23.66 16.11 1.19
CA ALA A 267 23.23 16.91 0.06
C ALA A 267 22.24 18.00 0.48
N PRO A 268 22.30 19.19 -0.12
CA PRO A 268 21.39 20.31 0.22
C PRO A 268 19.91 19.95 0.09
N ARG A 269 19.59 18.96 -0.77
CA ARG A 269 18.26 18.43 -0.97
C ARG A 269 18.38 16.94 -1.28
N THR A 270 17.75 16.12 -0.46
CA THR A 270 17.73 14.67 -0.64
C THR A 270 16.29 14.21 -0.65
N GLY A 271 15.90 13.50 -1.71
CA GLY A 271 14.69 12.70 -1.69
C GLY A 271 14.90 11.53 -0.75
N LEU A 272 14.13 11.48 0.29
CA LEU A 272 14.15 10.38 1.24
C LEU A 272 12.77 9.73 1.26
N TRP A 273 12.79 8.43 1.06
CA TRP A 273 11.66 7.58 1.29
C TRP A 273 11.96 6.61 2.41
N PHE A 274 11.09 6.53 3.38
CA PHE A 274 11.17 5.55 4.44
C PHE A 274 9.84 4.84 4.63
N LEU A 275 9.93 3.58 5.03
CA LEU A 275 8.85 2.64 5.07
C LEU A 275 9.12 1.67 6.21
N ILE A 276 8.08 1.36 6.99
CA ILE A 276 8.13 0.23 7.91
C ILE A 276 7.32 -0.89 7.28
N THR A 277 7.94 -2.04 7.17
CA THR A 277 7.35 -3.24 6.59
C THR A 277 7.59 -4.44 7.47
N GLU A 278 7.01 -5.54 7.05
CA GLU A 278 7.18 -6.81 7.73
C GLU A 278 8.63 -7.29 7.64
N GLY A 279 9.14 -7.75 8.77
CA GLY A 279 10.46 -8.33 8.92
C GLY A 279 10.44 -9.85 9.01
N ASN A 280 11.24 -10.37 9.94
CA ASN A 280 11.23 -11.78 10.31
C ASN A 280 10.02 -12.11 11.19
N ALA A 281 9.61 -13.37 11.21
CA ALA A 281 8.64 -13.84 12.20
C ALA A 281 9.28 -13.95 13.60
N PRO A 282 8.55 -13.71 14.70
CA PRO A 282 7.22 -13.14 14.76
C PRO A 282 7.22 -11.66 14.40
N PHE A 283 6.14 -11.21 13.78
CA PHE A 283 6.02 -9.85 13.30
C PHE A 283 5.18 -9.01 14.24
N VAL A 284 5.68 -7.82 14.62
CA VAL A 284 4.92 -6.87 15.43
C VAL A 284 3.94 -6.09 14.56
N CYS A 285 2.72 -5.99 15.03
CA CYS A 285 1.62 -5.38 14.31
C CYS A 285 1.44 -3.92 14.70
N GLY A 286 1.12 -3.06 13.72
CA GLY A 286 0.70 -1.69 13.99
C GLY A 286 1.82 -0.74 14.43
N HIS A 287 2.98 -0.80 13.81
CA HIS A 287 4.08 0.12 14.09
C HIS A 287 3.70 1.57 13.88
N ARG A 288 4.36 2.42 14.67
CA ARG A 288 4.40 3.87 14.46
C ARG A 288 5.82 4.32 14.23
N TYR A 289 6.00 5.32 13.39
CA TYR A 289 7.27 6.03 13.32
C TYR A 289 7.05 7.52 13.52
N GLU A 290 8.08 8.17 13.99
CA GLU A 290 8.14 9.61 14.17
C GLU A 290 9.49 10.09 13.66
N VAL A 291 9.56 11.33 13.16
CA VAL A 291 10.82 11.93 12.72
C VAL A 291 11.10 13.16 13.55
N TYR A 292 12.33 13.29 14.00
CA TYR A 292 12.81 14.37 14.81
C TYR A 292 14.04 15.02 14.16
N ASP A 293 14.31 16.26 14.51
CA ASP A 293 15.63 16.84 14.25
C ASP A 293 16.70 16.26 15.19
N SER A 294 17.95 16.67 15.01
CA SER A 294 19.07 16.21 15.83
C SER A 294 18.98 16.62 17.32
N ALA A 295 18.14 17.58 17.65
CA ALA A 295 17.88 18.02 19.01
C ALA A 295 16.72 17.23 19.67
N GLY A 296 16.10 16.32 18.93
CA GLY A 296 14.93 15.57 19.39
C GLY A 296 13.61 16.36 19.34
N VAL A 297 13.58 17.46 18.59
CA VAL A 297 12.35 18.20 18.36
C VAL A 297 11.56 17.50 17.24
N PRO A 298 10.30 17.15 17.47
CA PRO A 298 9.50 16.47 16.46
C PRO A 298 9.29 17.38 15.24
N LEU A 299 9.74 16.90 14.11
CA LEU A 299 9.52 17.55 12.80
C LEU A 299 8.12 17.23 12.26
N LEU A 300 7.53 16.17 12.74
CA LEU A 300 6.13 15.81 12.58
C LEU A 300 5.37 16.42 13.76
N ALA A 301 5.23 17.72 13.77
CA ALA A 301 4.39 18.37 14.74
C ALA A 301 2.94 18.09 14.40
N SER A 302 2.35 17.28 15.20
CA SER A 302 0.96 16.93 15.32
C SER A 302 -0.01 18.05 15.03
N SER A 303 -1.02 17.78 14.26
CA SER A 303 -2.34 18.28 14.61
C SER A 303 -2.85 17.51 15.85
N THR A 304 -3.70 18.14 16.63
CA THR A 304 -4.39 17.57 17.81
C THR A 304 -5.35 16.41 17.47
N THR A 305 -5.53 16.11 16.22
CA THR A 305 -6.15 14.90 15.69
C THR A 305 -5.04 13.89 15.43
N ALA A 306 -5.21 12.67 15.91
CA ALA A 306 -4.26 11.59 15.72
C ALA A 306 -3.72 11.63 14.29
N PRO A 307 -2.39 11.72 14.10
CA PRO A 307 -1.86 11.72 12.77
C PRO A 307 -2.33 10.44 12.09
N ALA A 308 -2.87 10.60 10.89
CA ALA A 308 -3.13 9.49 10.02
C ALA A 308 -1.76 8.91 9.59
N TYR A 309 -1.12 8.22 10.50
CA TYR A 309 -0.06 7.31 10.13
C TYR A 309 -0.73 6.21 9.35
N GLY A 310 -0.39 6.01 8.13
CA GLY A 310 -0.82 5.00 7.17
C GLY A 310 -1.54 3.75 7.63
N THR A 311 -2.02 3.77 8.82
CA THR A 311 -3.02 2.87 9.36
C THR A 311 -4.26 3.71 9.54
N ASN A 312 -5.37 3.24 9.10
CA ASN A 312 -6.65 3.64 9.66
C ASN A 312 -6.62 3.36 11.17
N ALA A 313 -6.02 4.28 11.94
CA ALA A 313 -5.84 4.13 13.37
C ALA A 313 -7.17 4.08 14.15
N ALA A 314 -8.29 4.28 13.50
CA ALA A 314 -9.61 4.20 14.12
C ALA A 314 -10.22 2.80 14.13
N ASN A 315 -9.80 1.91 13.21
CA ASN A 315 -10.37 0.56 13.06
C ASN A 315 -9.37 -0.45 12.49
N SER A 316 -8.08 -0.13 12.42
CA SER A 316 -7.19 -1.03 11.75
C SER A 316 -6.73 -2.15 12.65
N SER A 317 -7.39 -3.14 12.55
CA SER A 317 -6.93 -4.47 12.40
C SER A 317 -5.93 -4.66 11.25
N SER A 318 -5.73 -3.70 10.39
CA SER A 318 -4.70 -3.72 9.35
C SER A 318 -3.31 -3.67 9.97
N LEU A 319 -2.79 -4.83 10.15
CA LEU A 319 -1.59 -5.12 10.92
C LEU A 319 -0.32 -5.02 10.07
N SER A 320 -0.47 -4.94 8.77
CA SER A 320 0.59 -4.60 7.83
C SER A 320 0.60 -3.08 7.57
N ALA A 321 0.79 -2.29 8.63
CA ALA A 321 0.94 -0.85 8.50
C ALA A 321 2.22 -0.52 7.73
N ARG A 322 2.06 -0.37 6.44
CA ARG A 322 3.08 0.17 5.58
C ARG A 322 2.92 1.67 5.54
N THR A 323 3.63 2.34 6.39
CA THR A 323 3.71 3.80 6.37
C THR A 323 4.80 4.20 5.41
N ASN A 324 4.46 4.90 4.37
CA ASN A 324 5.44 5.51 3.49
C ASN A 324 5.45 7.03 3.68
N SER A 325 6.63 7.60 3.69
CA SER A 325 6.81 9.05 3.58
C SER A 325 7.86 9.33 2.53
N ILE A 326 7.46 10.05 1.50
CA ILE A 326 8.37 10.49 0.46
C ILE A 326 8.48 11.99 0.59
N ARG A 327 9.70 12.49 0.86
CA ARG A 327 9.95 13.92 0.99
C ARG A 327 11.32 14.33 0.53
N VAL A 328 11.41 15.61 0.21
CA VAL A 328 12.67 16.29 0.06
C VAL A 328 13.09 16.86 1.41
N TRP A 329 14.26 16.46 1.85
CA TRP A 329 14.84 16.88 3.11
C TRP A 329 16.07 17.75 2.87
N PRO A 330 16.25 18.86 3.60
CA PRO A 330 17.50 19.61 3.59
C PRO A 330 18.65 18.76 4.18
N ALA A 331 19.88 19.20 3.94
CA ALA A 331 21.03 18.61 4.63
C ALA A 331 20.85 18.74 6.14
N GLY A 332 21.17 17.69 6.87
CA GLY A 332 21.00 17.65 8.31
C GLY A 332 21.03 16.24 8.88
N THR A 333 20.99 16.16 10.20
CA THR A 333 20.85 14.91 10.93
C THR A 333 19.44 14.79 11.44
N TYR A 334 18.83 13.63 11.21
CA TYR A 334 17.46 13.32 11.56
C TYR A 334 17.40 12.03 12.38
N LEU A 335 16.43 11.96 13.27
CA LEU A 335 16.14 10.78 14.07
C LEU A 335 14.81 10.21 13.63
N ILE A 336 14.77 8.92 13.39
CA ILE A 336 13.54 8.16 13.13
C ILE A 336 13.31 7.28 14.35
N ALA A 337 12.16 7.43 15.00
CA ALA A 337 11.74 6.57 16.09
C ALA A 337 10.69 5.58 15.59
N VAL A 338 10.91 4.30 15.80
CA VAL A 338 9.95 3.22 15.52
C VAL A 338 9.49 2.64 16.83
N ARG A 339 8.19 2.44 16.99
CA ARG A 339 7.62 1.86 18.19
C ARG A 339 6.35 1.07 17.90
N SER A 340 6.03 0.13 18.79
CA SER A 340 4.73 -0.53 18.81
C SER A 340 3.61 0.48 19.10
N PRO A 341 2.42 0.31 18.55
CA PRO A 341 1.25 1.00 19.04
C PRO A 341 0.97 0.46 20.45
N ALA A 342 0.94 1.36 21.38
CA ALA A 342 0.60 0.99 22.74
C ALA A 342 -0.89 1.12 22.97
N SER A 343 -1.69 0.52 22.17
CA SER A 343 -3.08 0.28 22.50
C SER A 343 -3.34 -1.20 22.37
N PRO A 344 -3.76 -1.88 23.44
CA PRO A 344 -4.45 -3.11 23.21
C PRO A 344 -5.68 -2.73 22.38
N PHE A 345 -5.73 -3.14 21.15
CA PHE A 345 -6.98 -3.17 20.43
C PHE A 345 -7.98 -3.92 21.31
N VAL A 346 -9.19 -3.41 21.37
CA VAL A 346 -10.26 -4.01 22.16
C VAL A 346 -10.34 -5.50 21.82
N ALA A 347 -10.33 -6.36 22.84
CA ALA A 347 -10.55 -7.79 22.64
C ALA A 347 -11.65 -8.03 21.58
N PRO A 348 -11.45 -8.99 20.66
CA PRO A 348 -10.74 -10.25 20.91
C PRO A 348 -9.34 -10.36 20.28
N TYR A 349 -8.74 -9.28 19.86
CA TYR A 349 -7.47 -9.32 19.11
C TYR A 349 -6.27 -9.32 20.07
N ASN A 350 -5.61 -10.46 20.21
CA ASN A 350 -4.27 -10.53 20.80
C ASN A 350 -3.28 -9.94 19.80
N VAL A 351 -3.14 -8.63 19.78
CA VAL A 351 -2.16 -7.94 18.94
C VAL A 351 -0.77 -8.31 19.46
N LEU A 352 0.10 -8.77 18.58
CA LEU A 352 1.51 -8.89 18.89
C LEU A 352 2.09 -7.48 19.04
N THR A 353 2.30 -7.06 20.29
CA THR A 353 2.90 -5.76 20.61
C THR A 353 4.42 -5.83 20.64
N THR A 354 4.98 -7.01 20.47
CA THR A 354 6.41 -7.31 20.41
C THR A 354 6.71 -8.15 19.18
N GLY A 355 7.87 -7.99 18.60
CA GLY A 355 8.29 -8.75 17.43
C GLY A 355 9.13 -7.93 16.47
N ASN A 356 9.42 -8.48 15.33
CA ASN A 356 10.34 -7.89 14.36
C ASN A 356 9.61 -6.97 13.37
N TYR A 357 10.36 -6.05 12.77
CA TYR A 357 9.94 -5.22 11.65
C TYR A 357 11.12 -5.00 10.70
N CYS A 358 10.87 -4.42 9.53
CA CYS A 358 11.88 -3.92 8.62
C CYS A 358 11.71 -2.41 8.45
N LEU A 359 12.73 -1.63 8.83
CA LEU A 359 12.81 -0.22 8.46
C LEU A 359 13.54 -0.10 7.12
N GLU A 360 12.85 0.41 6.12
CA GLU A 360 13.38 0.61 4.78
C GLU A 360 13.64 2.10 4.53
N LEU A 361 14.82 2.43 4.06
CA LEU A 361 15.26 3.79 3.79
C LEU A 361 15.87 3.88 2.40
N TYR A 362 15.35 4.79 1.58
CA TYR A 362 15.86 5.05 0.23
C TYR A 362 16.12 6.54 0.08
N ALA A 363 17.34 6.88 -0.38
CA ALA A 363 17.76 8.25 -0.61
C ALA A 363 18.17 8.44 -2.09
N ASP A 364 18.36 9.69 -2.48
CA ASP A 364 18.75 10.09 -3.84
C ASP A 364 17.75 9.70 -4.94
N MET A 365 16.51 9.64 -4.58
CA MET A 365 15.47 9.54 -5.60
C MET A 365 15.59 10.76 -6.51
N LYS A 366 15.42 10.58 -7.83
CA LYS A 366 15.58 11.61 -8.87
C LYS A 366 14.70 12.83 -8.60
N ILE A 367 15.19 13.71 -7.73
CA ILE A 367 14.57 14.99 -7.46
C ILE A 367 15.26 15.98 -8.37
N GLY A 368 14.48 16.81 -9.02
CA GLY A 368 15.05 17.90 -9.80
C GLY A 368 16.01 18.72 -8.95
N THR A 369 17.23 18.89 -9.44
CA THR A 369 18.29 19.71 -8.80
C THR A 369 18.16 21.19 -9.14
N GLY A 370 17.01 21.59 -9.74
CA GLY A 370 16.79 22.93 -10.25
C GLY A 370 16.78 24.02 -9.17
N SER A 371 17.06 25.23 -9.59
CA SER A 371 16.98 26.42 -8.75
C SER A 371 15.57 26.64 -8.20
N THR A 372 15.47 27.27 -7.05
CA THR A 372 14.20 27.75 -6.51
C THR A 372 13.76 28.99 -7.27
N VAL A 373 12.48 29.02 -7.67
CA VAL A 373 11.82 30.14 -8.35
C VAL A 373 10.73 30.65 -7.41
N ALA A 374 10.74 31.94 -7.12
CA ALA A 374 9.62 32.57 -6.42
C ALA A 374 8.49 32.85 -7.41
N GLU A 375 7.26 32.77 -6.96
CA GLU A 375 6.11 33.17 -7.78
C GLU A 375 6.17 34.64 -8.18
N VAL A 376 5.48 34.96 -9.28
CA VAL A 376 5.32 36.32 -9.79
C VAL A 376 3.84 36.57 -10.00
N GLU A 377 3.28 37.41 -9.17
CA GLU A 377 1.87 37.81 -9.23
C GLU A 377 1.58 38.88 -10.31
N PRO A 378 0.38 38.87 -10.93
CA PRO A 378 -0.67 37.88 -10.80
C PRO A 378 -0.36 36.61 -11.62
N ASN A 379 -0.64 35.41 -11.07
CA ASN A 379 -0.36 34.15 -11.73
C ASN A 379 -1.57 33.16 -11.74
N GLY A 380 -2.77 33.62 -11.43
CA GLY A 380 -3.98 32.82 -11.37
C GLY A 380 -4.54 32.30 -12.72
N THR A 381 -3.85 32.54 -13.86
CA THR A 381 -4.25 32.02 -15.16
C THR A 381 -3.07 31.44 -15.92
N VAL A 382 -3.33 30.51 -16.86
CA VAL A 382 -2.26 29.92 -17.70
C VAL A 382 -1.45 30.98 -18.46
N ALA A 383 -2.10 32.09 -18.88
CA ALA A 383 -1.43 33.20 -19.59
C ALA A 383 -0.50 34.01 -18.66
N GLN A 384 -0.70 33.93 -17.36
CA GLN A 384 0.06 34.66 -16.34
C GLN A 384 0.93 33.72 -15.50
N ALA A 385 0.98 32.43 -15.86
CA ALA A 385 1.68 31.40 -15.10
C ALA A 385 3.12 31.79 -14.78
N THR A 386 3.52 31.60 -13.52
CA THR A 386 4.93 31.78 -13.14
C THR A 386 5.79 30.72 -13.85
N PRO A 387 6.81 31.13 -14.59
CA PRO A 387 7.65 30.18 -15.31
C PRO A 387 8.31 29.16 -14.37
N LEU A 388 8.06 27.87 -14.62
CA LEU A 388 8.67 26.78 -13.89
C LEU A 388 9.04 25.67 -14.86
N THR A 389 10.28 25.24 -14.85
CA THR A 389 10.74 24.16 -15.71
C THR A 389 10.83 22.86 -14.91
N PHE A 390 10.83 21.76 -15.64
CA PHE A 390 10.93 20.43 -15.10
C PHE A 390 12.18 20.28 -14.21
N GLY A 391 11.98 19.81 -13.00
CA GLY A 391 13.06 19.68 -12.01
C GLY A 391 13.33 20.91 -11.15
N GLN A 392 12.66 22.04 -11.39
CA GLN A 392 12.75 23.22 -10.52
C GLN A 392 11.77 23.15 -9.35
N ARG A 393 12.08 23.94 -8.32
CA ARG A 393 11.24 24.15 -7.14
C ARG A 393 10.61 25.53 -7.22
N GLY A 394 9.29 25.62 -7.04
CA GLY A 394 8.58 26.90 -6.87
C GLY A 394 8.30 27.18 -5.40
N THR A 395 8.31 28.46 -5.01
CA THR A 395 7.83 28.93 -3.71
C THR A 395 6.77 29.97 -3.94
N GLY A 396 5.61 29.79 -3.32
CA GLY A 396 4.46 30.67 -3.46
C GLY A 396 3.73 30.89 -2.16
N ASN A 397 2.75 31.82 -2.21
CA ASN A 397 1.90 32.18 -1.08
C ASN A 397 0.46 32.40 -1.55
N ILE A 398 -0.48 31.73 -0.94
CA ILE A 398 -1.91 31.91 -1.19
C ILE A 398 -2.52 32.79 -0.13
N THR A 399 -3.24 33.85 -0.54
CA THR A 399 -3.92 34.78 0.33
C THR A 399 -5.43 34.80 0.07
N ILE A 400 -6.22 34.32 1.02
CA ILE A 400 -7.69 34.20 0.86
C ILE A 400 -8.44 35.54 1.14
N ASN A 401 -7.86 36.44 1.91
CA ASN A 401 -8.62 37.55 2.54
C ASN A 401 -8.58 38.93 1.83
N THR A 402 -7.79 39.13 0.79
CA THR A 402 -7.58 40.45 0.24
C THR A 402 -7.81 40.60 -1.26
N GLY A 403 -8.69 39.81 -1.82
CA GLY A 403 -9.10 40.02 -3.21
C GLY A 403 -8.57 38.98 -4.17
N ALA A 404 -8.58 37.74 -3.73
CA ALA A 404 -8.66 36.61 -4.64
C ALA A 404 -7.37 36.00 -5.23
N ASP A 405 -6.34 35.94 -4.45
CA ASP A 405 -5.22 35.06 -4.75
C ASP A 405 -5.49 33.67 -4.12
N ILE A 406 -6.31 32.88 -4.80
CA ILE A 406 -6.75 31.56 -4.32
C ILE A 406 -6.15 30.43 -5.14
N SER A 407 -5.38 30.74 -6.18
CA SER A 407 -4.88 29.78 -7.14
C SER A 407 -3.68 30.31 -7.90
N ASP A 408 -2.57 29.60 -7.81
CA ASP A 408 -1.32 29.90 -8.48
C ASP A 408 -1.06 28.91 -9.61
N ILE A 409 -0.75 29.40 -10.80
CA ILE A 409 -0.43 28.58 -11.94
C ILE A 409 1.06 28.68 -12.25
N TRP A 410 1.68 27.50 -12.38
CA TRP A 410 3.09 27.32 -12.65
C TRP A 410 3.31 26.65 -14.02
N GLY A 411 4.29 27.08 -14.77
CA GLY A 411 4.63 26.53 -16.07
C GLY A 411 5.01 27.59 -17.09
N PRO A 412 5.20 27.25 -18.36
CA PRO A 412 4.94 25.94 -18.98
C PRO A 412 5.96 24.86 -18.60
N ILE A 413 5.47 23.66 -18.40
CA ILE A 413 6.27 22.47 -18.15
C ILE A 413 6.28 21.65 -19.43
N VAL A 414 7.44 21.57 -20.07
CA VAL A 414 7.59 20.83 -21.32
C VAL A 414 8.03 19.40 -21.01
N ILE A 415 7.17 18.45 -21.32
CA ILE A 415 7.43 17.01 -21.16
C ILE A 415 8.00 16.47 -22.48
N PRO A 416 9.11 15.72 -22.47
CA PRO A 416 9.68 15.14 -23.67
C PRO A 416 8.75 14.12 -24.33
N ASN A 417 8.93 13.90 -25.62
CA ASN A 417 8.12 12.93 -26.39
C ASN A 417 8.57 11.48 -26.10
N ARG A 418 8.43 11.08 -24.86
CA ARG A 418 8.62 9.72 -24.36
C ARG A 418 7.73 9.52 -23.14
N PRO A 419 7.41 8.28 -22.76
CA PRO A 419 6.70 8.04 -21.51
C PRO A 419 7.49 8.63 -20.33
N VAL A 420 6.82 9.46 -19.55
CA VAL A 420 7.39 10.08 -18.34
C VAL A 420 6.34 10.02 -17.26
N THR A 421 6.69 9.52 -16.10
CA THR A 421 5.84 9.68 -14.92
C THR A 421 6.24 10.96 -14.22
N VAL A 422 5.31 11.86 -14.04
CA VAL A 422 5.51 13.15 -13.38
C VAL A 422 4.87 13.10 -12.00
N THR A 423 5.62 13.48 -10.99
CA THR A 423 5.10 13.72 -9.66
C THR A 423 5.13 15.21 -9.38
N ILE A 424 4.00 15.74 -8.96
CA ILE A 424 3.84 17.10 -8.48
C ILE A 424 3.54 17.02 -6.99
N GLN A 425 4.27 17.78 -6.21
CA GLN A 425 4.13 17.80 -4.77
C GLN A 425 4.13 19.23 -4.28
N SER A 426 3.11 19.60 -3.51
CA SER A 426 3.12 20.82 -2.72
C SER A 426 3.59 20.51 -1.29
N GLY A 427 4.24 21.44 -0.65
CA GLY A 427 4.80 21.28 0.68
C GLY A 427 4.78 22.57 1.49
N ARG A 428 5.28 22.50 2.73
CA ARG A 428 5.40 23.66 3.58
C ARG A 428 6.35 24.68 2.99
N GLY A 429 5.86 25.90 2.81
CA GLY A 429 6.67 27.10 2.81
C GLY A 429 6.99 27.51 4.25
N THR A 430 7.96 28.39 4.45
CA THR A 430 8.26 28.98 5.73
C THR A 430 8.11 30.50 5.62
N PRO A 431 7.65 31.22 6.65
CA PRO A 431 7.40 30.80 8.03
C PRO A 431 5.94 30.41 8.33
N THR A 432 4.99 30.72 7.46
CA THR A 432 3.55 30.51 7.67
C THR A 432 3.01 29.53 6.63
N PRO A 433 3.19 28.20 6.86
CA PRO A 433 2.79 27.23 5.88
C PRO A 433 1.27 27.13 5.76
N ILE A 434 0.78 27.03 4.52
CA ILE A 434 -0.62 26.69 4.26
C ILE A 434 -0.89 25.26 4.75
N ALA A 435 -2.05 25.06 5.37
CA ALA A 435 -2.42 23.75 5.93
C ALA A 435 -2.98 22.79 4.88
N ASP A 436 -3.71 23.31 3.90
CA ASP A 436 -4.35 22.54 2.85
C ASP A 436 -4.08 23.13 1.47
N THR A 437 -3.70 22.29 0.51
CA THR A 437 -3.62 22.66 -0.91
C THR A 437 -4.26 21.59 -1.78
N THR A 438 -4.85 22.02 -2.89
CA THR A 438 -5.21 21.16 -4.01
C THR A 438 -4.23 21.41 -5.13
N VAL A 439 -3.69 20.36 -5.73
CA VAL A 439 -2.80 20.46 -6.88
C VAL A 439 -3.49 19.85 -8.09
N ASN A 440 -3.64 20.62 -9.16
CA ASN A 440 -4.18 20.16 -10.43
C ASN A 440 -3.10 20.17 -11.50
N PHE A 441 -3.13 19.17 -12.37
CA PHE A 441 -2.31 19.14 -13.57
C PHE A 441 -3.15 19.61 -14.74
N LEU A 442 -2.72 20.66 -15.43
CA LEU A 442 -3.49 21.32 -16.48
C LEU A 442 -2.87 21.08 -17.86
N ASN A 443 -3.71 20.89 -18.85
CA ASN A 443 -3.33 20.95 -20.25
C ASN A 443 -2.92 22.38 -20.67
N ALA A 444 -2.32 22.51 -21.84
CA ALA A 444 -1.90 23.83 -22.40
C ALA A 444 -3.05 24.85 -22.52
N ASN A 445 -4.29 24.41 -22.61
CA ASN A 445 -5.48 25.24 -22.68
C ASN A 445 -6.08 25.59 -21.30
N GLY A 446 -5.44 25.19 -20.20
CA GLY A 446 -5.93 25.44 -18.83
C GLY A 446 -7.00 24.46 -18.35
N THR A 447 -7.37 23.45 -19.14
CA THR A 447 -8.32 22.42 -18.66
C THR A 447 -7.59 21.41 -17.81
N THR A 448 -8.23 20.94 -16.75
CA THR A 448 -7.65 19.93 -15.85
C THR A 448 -7.37 18.64 -16.62
N ALA A 449 -6.11 18.23 -16.65
CA ALA A 449 -5.70 16.94 -17.18
C ALA A 449 -5.85 15.83 -16.14
N THR A 450 -5.53 16.16 -14.88
CA THR A 450 -5.72 15.26 -13.73
C THR A 450 -5.94 16.09 -12.48
N ALA A 451 -7.00 15.79 -11.74
CA ALA A 451 -7.24 16.38 -10.43
C ALA A 451 -6.42 15.61 -9.37
N ALA A 452 -5.75 16.36 -8.51
CA ALA A 452 -5.08 15.79 -7.36
C ALA A 452 -6.02 15.69 -6.16
N THR A 453 -5.69 14.77 -5.28
CA THR A 453 -6.32 14.68 -3.96
C THR A 453 -5.95 15.90 -3.12
N THR A 454 -6.93 16.45 -2.43
CA THR A 454 -6.70 17.42 -1.35
C THR A 454 -5.94 16.76 -0.20
N GLY A 455 -4.93 17.41 0.31
CA GLY A 455 -4.17 16.93 1.45
C GLY A 455 -3.91 18.01 2.48
N ASN A 456 -3.94 17.65 3.76
CA ASN A 456 -3.62 18.54 4.86
C ASN A 456 -2.10 18.59 5.06
N ILE A 457 -1.49 19.77 4.96
CA ILE A 457 -0.03 19.97 5.06
C ILE A 457 0.52 19.71 6.48
N LEU A 458 -0.35 19.72 7.48
CA LEU A 458 0.06 19.38 8.85
C LEU A 458 0.35 17.89 9.01
N ASP A 459 -0.13 17.09 8.10
CA ASP A 459 0.13 15.66 8.03
C ASP A 459 1.18 15.36 6.94
N TRP A 460 2.23 14.63 7.32
CA TRP A 460 3.30 14.24 6.41
C TRP A 460 2.83 13.30 5.31
N THR A 461 1.67 12.72 5.45
CA THR A 461 1.09 11.77 4.49
C THR A 461 0.21 12.43 3.44
N SER A 462 -0.24 13.67 3.68
CA SER A 462 -1.29 14.31 2.89
C SER A 462 -0.92 15.67 2.30
N HIS A 463 0.27 15.80 1.72
CA HIS A 463 0.53 16.91 0.81
C HIS A 463 -0.28 16.74 -0.46
N GLY A 464 -0.70 17.85 -1.05
CA GLY A 464 -1.21 17.84 -2.42
C GLY A 464 -0.17 17.16 -3.32
N ARG A 465 -0.42 15.94 -3.66
CA ARG A 465 0.45 15.13 -4.52
C ARG A 465 -0.38 14.51 -5.62
N THR A 466 0.09 14.66 -6.85
CA THR A 466 -0.43 13.88 -7.97
C THR A 466 0.72 13.23 -8.71
N THR A 467 0.49 12.02 -9.18
CA THR A 467 1.44 11.29 -10.02
C THR A 467 0.71 10.85 -11.26
N GLN A 468 1.24 11.18 -12.42
CA GLN A 468 0.65 10.82 -13.70
C GLN A 468 1.68 10.28 -14.68
N LEU A 469 1.33 9.19 -15.34
CA LEU A 469 2.05 8.69 -16.49
C LEU A 469 1.60 9.49 -17.74
N LEU A 470 2.52 10.23 -18.33
CA LEU A 470 2.34 10.93 -19.61
C LEU A 470 2.99 10.10 -20.70
N THR A 471 2.20 9.62 -21.64
CA THR A 471 2.66 8.71 -22.70
C THR A 471 3.18 9.44 -23.95
N GLY A 472 2.99 10.76 -24.03
CA GLY A 472 3.47 11.59 -25.13
C GLY A 472 3.94 12.96 -24.67
N GLY A 473 4.83 13.58 -25.43
CA GLY A 473 5.32 14.93 -25.15
C GLY A 473 4.20 15.97 -25.18
N GLY A 474 4.40 17.08 -24.49
CA GLY A 474 3.43 18.17 -24.46
C GLY A 474 3.83 19.29 -23.53
N THR A 475 3.02 20.34 -23.56
CA THR A 475 3.14 21.48 -22.67
C THR A 475 2.01 21.41 -21.65
N TYR A 476 2.38 21.48 -20.38
CA TYR A 476 1.46 21.38 -19.25
C TYR A 476 1.69 22.52 -18.28
N TYR A 477 0.73 22.69 -17.36
CA TYR A 477 0.82 23.63 -16.25
C TYR A 477 0.39 22.94 -14.95
N VAL A 478 0.75 23.51 -13.82
CA VAL A 478 0.34 23.06 -12.51
C VAL A 478 -0.38 24.19 -11.81
N GLU A 479 -1.57 23.91 -11.32
CA GLU A 479 -2.32 24.79 -10.42
C GLU A 479 -2.14 24.31 -8.98
N VAL A 480 -1.70 25.21 -8.11
CA VAL A 480 -1.77 25.04 -6.66
C VAL A 480 -2.91 25.92 -6.18
N ARG A 481 -3.88 25.32 -5.50
CA ARG A 481 -5.12 26.01 -5.14
C ARG A 481 -5.47 25.78 -3.69
N SER A 482 -6.04 26.79 -3.05
CA SER A 482 -6.73 26.63 -1.78
C SER A 482 -8.07 25.91 -1.97
N PRO A 483 -8.37 24.86 -1.20
CA PRO A 483 -9.63 24.11 -1.33
C PRO A 483 -10.85 24.83 -0.78
N GLY A 484 -10.70 25.96 -0.07
CA GLY A 484 -11.83 26.59 0.59
C GLY A 484 -11.62 28.05 1.01
N THR A 485 -12.40 28.50 1.97
CA THR A 485 -12.48 29.89 2.41
C THR A 485 -11.95 30.16 3.83
N ASN A 486 -11.33 29.18 4.47
CA ASN A 486 -10.81 29.30 5.83
C ASN A 486 -9.39 29.86 5.83
N ALA A 487 -9.25 31.17 5.96
CA ALA A 487 -7.96 31.85 5.96
C ALA A 487 -6.98 31.39 7.04
N ALA A 488 -7.45 30.83 8.14
CA ALA A 488 -6.58 30.40 9.23
C ALA A 488 -5.79 29.11 8.88
N THR A 489 -6.29 28.29 7.96
CA THR A 489 -5.69 27.00 7.59
C THR A 489 -5.40 26.86 6.11
N GLN A 490 -5.95 27.74 5.28
CA GLN A 490 -5.94 27.63 3.82
C GLN A 490 -5.27 28.82 3.12
N ALA A 491 -4.61 29.69 3.88
CA ALA A 491 -3.73 30.75 3.39
C ALA A 491 -2.34 30.57 3.97
N GLY A 492 -1.32 30.95 3.24
CA GLY A 492 0.08 30.88 3.67
C GLY A 492 1.04 30.43 2.58
N ASP A 493 2.28 30.24 2.99
CA ASP A 493 3.37 29.86 2.09
C ASP A 493 3.30 28.38 1.72
N TYR A 494 3.63 28.08 0.49
CA TYR A 494 3.78 26.71 0.02
C TYR A 494 5.03 26.55 -0.85
N VAL A 495 5.40 25.31 -1.07
CA VAL A 495 6.45 24.91 -1.99
C VAL A 495 5.89 23.91 -2.98
N ILE A 496 6.19 24.10 -4.26
CA ILE A 496 5.85 23.13 -5.30
C ILE A 496 7.12 22.53 -5.89
N GLU A 497 7.11 21.26 -6.12
CA GLU A 497 8.15 20.52 -6.85
C GLU A 497 7.52 19.70 -7.95
N ILE A 498 8.15 19.77 -9.13
CA ILE A 498 7.76 18.98 -10.29
C ILE A 498 8.97 18.14 -10.65
N SER A 499 8.85 16.85 -10.49
CA SER A 499 9.95 15.92 -10.74
C SER A 499 9.56 14.81 -11.70
N GLU A 500 10.54 14.39 -12.51
CA GLU A 500 10.46 13.11 -13.20
C GLU A 500 10.56 12.03 -12.12
N VAL A 501 9.53 11.27 -11.99
CA VAL A 501 9.34 10.19 -11.02
C VAL A 501 10.33 10.17 -9.87
N MET A 502 9.84 10.38 -8.68
CA MET A 502 10.40 9.64 -7.57
C MET A 502 10.02 8.18 -7.80
N GLU A 503 10.92 7.42 -8.40
CA GLU A 503 10.70 5.98 -8.52
C GLU A 503 10.58 5.44 -7.11
N SER A 504 9.34 5.09 -6.74
CA SER A 504 9.16 4.13 -5.69
C SER A 504 10.11 2.97 -6.01
N PRO A 505 10.93 2.47 -5.09
CA PRO A 505 11.64 1.23 -5.33
C PRO A 505 10.67 0.08 -5.61
N TYR A 506 9.39 0.33 -5.40
CA TYR A 506 8.29 -0.58 -5.65
C TYR A 506 7.45 -0.08 -6.81
N VAL A 507 7.26 -0.92 -7.80
CA VAL A 507 6.29 -0.72 -8.86
C VAL A 507 4.97 -1.30 -8.39
N THR A 508 3.95 -0.47 -8.29
CA THR A 508 2.62 -0.95 -7.93
C THR A 508 2.07 -1.88 -9.00
N ALA A 509 1.73 -3.10 -8.62
CA ALA A 509 1.04 -4.05 -9.47
C ALA A 509 -0.31 -3.48 -9.93
N SER A 510 -0.58 -3.51 -11.21
CA SER A 510 -1.87 -3.03 -11.73
C SER A 510 -2.36 -3.83 -12.93
N TYR A 511 -3.68 -3.99 -12.99
CA TYR A 511 -4.39 -4.53 -14.13
C TYR A 511 -5.38 -3.49 -14.63
N THR A 512 -5.18 -3.00 -15.84
CA THR A 512 -6.01 -1.97 -16.44
C THR A 512 -6.73 -2.54 -17.64
N ILE A 513 -8.05 -2.56 -17.59
CA ILE A 513 -8.91 -3.10 -18.63
C ILE A 513 -9.41 -1.94 -19.50
N SER A 514 -9.32 -2.08 -20.81
CA SER A 514 -9.95 -1.15 -21.75
C SER A 514 -11.48 -1.24 -21.67
N ALA A 515 -12.17 -0.19 -22.13
CA ALA A 515 -13.62 -0.19 -22.13
C ALA A 515 -14.21 -1.42 -22.85
N ALA A 516 -15.31 -1.95 -22.36
CA ALA A 516 -15.96 -3.15 -22.92
C ALA A 516 -16.40 -3.02 -24.38
N ASN A 517 -16.58 -1.78 -24.86
CA ASN A 517 -16.90 -1.49 -26.28
C ASN A 517 -15.75 -1.79 -27.26
N THR A 518 -14.58 -2.18 -26.78
CA THR A 518 -13.48 -2.67 -27.62
C THR A 518 -13.57 -4.17 -27.93
N ALA A 519 -14.48 -4.89 -27.24
CA ALA A 519 -14.84 -6.26 -27.58
C ALA A 519 -15.79 -6.29 -28.79
N CYS A 520 -15.73 -7.33 -29.59
CA CYS A 520 -16.50 -7.41 -30.83
C CYS A 520 -16.91 -8.84 -31.21
N GLY A 521 -17.82 -8.93 -32.15
CA GLY A 521 -18.40 -10.18 -32.66
C GLY A 521 -19.90 -10.24 -32.40
N THR A 522 -20.41 -11.39 -32.01
CA THR A 522 -21.84 -11.59 -31.63
C THR A 522 -21.99 -11.50 -30.11
N ALA A 523 -23.03 -10.79 -29.64
CA ALA A 523 -23.31 -10.74 -28.20
C ALA A 523 -23.73 -12.12 -27.65
N PRO A 524 -23.39 -12.47 -26.39
CA PRO A 524 -22.59 -11.67 -25.46
C PRO A 524 -21.12 -11.53 -25.91
N PHE A 525 -20.54 -10.34 -25.71
CA PHE A 525 -19.16 -10.09 -26.13
C PHE A 525 -18.17 -10.69 -25.14
N PRO A 526 -17.09 -11.34 -25.65
CA PRO A 526 -16.02 -11.82 -24.77
C PRO A 526 -15.38 -10.65 -24.00
N THR A 527 -15.35 -10.71 -22.68
CA THR A 527 -14.84 -9.62 -21.84
C THR A 527 -13.86 -10.15 -20.81
N LEU A 528 -12.64 -9.63 -20.88
CA LEU A 528 -11.61 -9.82 -19.85
C LEU A 528 -12.03 -9.09 -18.57
N GLY A 529 -11.84 -9.75 -17.44
CA GLY A 529 -12.10 -9.22 -16.12
C GLY A 529 -11.17 -9.81 -15.07
N LEU A 530 -11.28 -9.32 -13.85
CA LEU A 530 -10.63 -9.91 -12.69
C LEU A 530 -11.53 -11.00 -12.11
N THR A 531 -10.96 -12.08 -11.64
CA THR A 531 -11.70 -13.13 -10.90
C THR A 531 -12.27 -12.53 -9.62
N TRP A 532 -11.44 -11.75 -8.92
CA TRP A 532 -11.84 -10.93 -7.78
C TRP A 532 -11.45 -9.47 -8.02
N THR A 533 -12.26 -8.53 -7.58
CA THR A 533 -12.00 -7.10 -7.76
C THR A 533 -10.68 -6.62 -7.12
N SER A 534 -10.20 -7.39 -6.15
CA SER A 534 -8.96 -7.15 -5.43
C SER A 534 -7.72 -7.79 -6.07
N GLU A 535 -7.87 -8.64 -7.10
CA GLU A 535 -6.75 -9.27 -7.79
C GLU A 535 -5.82 -8.25 -8.43
N ARG A 536 -4.51 -8.48 -8.26
CA ARG A 536 -3.44 -7.68 -8.87
C ARG A 536 -2.29 -8.60 -9.31
N PRO A 537 -1.55 -8.23 -10.34
CA PRO A 537 -0.40 -8.99 -10.82
C PRO A 537 0.84 -8.78 -9.93
N VAL A 538 0.78 -9.32 -8.71
CA VAL A 538 1.84 -9.18 -7.70
C VAL A 538 2.92 -10.22 -7.93
N LEU A 539 4.19 -9.82 -7.79
CA LEU A 539 5.35 -10.70 -7.95
C LEU A 539 5.30 -11.87 -6.96
N GLY A 540 5.59 -13.06 -7.44
CA GLY A 540 5.61 -14.29 -6.62
C GLY A 540 4.25 -14.94 -6.42
N GLU A 541 3.23 -14.48 -7.13
CA GLU A 541 1.85 -14.92 -6.95
C GLU A 541 1.20 -15.42 -8.23
N LEU A 542 0.11 -16.16 -8.04
CA LEU A 542 -0.82 -16.47 -9.10
C LEU A 542 -1.71 -15.23 -9.34
N PHE A 543 -1.72 -14.73 -10.55
CA PHE A 543 -2.63 -13.67 -10.99
C PHE A 543 -3.77 -14.29 -11.80
N SER A 544 -4.97 -14.34 -11.23
CA SER A 544 -6.15 -14.96 -11.82
C SER A 544 -7.06 -13.93 -12.48
N ARG A 545 -7.40 -14.17 -13.71
CA ARG A 545 -8.32 -13.37 -14.52
C ARG A 545 -9.41 -14.26 -15.08
N ASN A 546 -10.56 -13.69 -15.36
CA ASN A 546 -11.62 -14.38 -16.07
C ASN A 546 -11.87 -13.75 -17.44
N LEU A 547 -12.32 -14.56 -18.35
CA LEU A 547 -12.89 -14.15 -19.62
C LEU A 547 -14.32 -14.69 -19.67
N ILE A 548 -15.29 -13.78 -19.71
CA ILE A 548 -16.73 -14.12 -19.73
C ILE A 548 -17.32 -13.79 -21.11
N GLY A 549 -18.50 -14.35 -21.41
CA GLY A 549 -19.20 -14.07 -22.66
C GLY A 549 -18.64 -14.84 -23.87
N CYS A 550 -17.85 -15.88 -23.65
CA CYS A 550 -17.45 -16.80 -24.70
C CYS A 550 -18.61 -17.74 -25.10
N PRO A 551 -18.59 -18.34 -26.29
CA PRO A 551 -19.44 -19.50 -26.59
C PRO A 551 -19.21 -20.62 -25.56
N ALA A 552 -20.27 -21.32 -25.19
CA ALA A 552 -20.19 -22.49 -24.31
C ALA A 552 -19.19 -23.51 -24.85
N ASN A 553 -18.23 -23.93 -24.04
CA ASN A 553 -17.10 -24.81 -24.42
C ASN A 553 -16.27 -24.26 -25.61
N GLY A 554 -16.30 -22.93 -25.81
CA GLY A 554 -15.59 -22.25 -26.90
C GLY A 554 -14.07 -22.33 -26.72
N VAL A 555 -13.36 -22.54 -27.83
CA VAL A 555 -11.91 -22.53 -27.86
C VAL A 555 -11.42 -21.14 -28.25
N GLY A 556 -10.40 -20.65 -27.61
CA GLY A 556 -9.80 -19.35 -27.90
C GLY A 556 -8.30 -19.31 -27.64
N PHE A 557 -7.74 -18.17 -27.93
CA PHE A 557 -6.32 -17.87 -27.76
C PHE A 557 -6.18 -16.55 -26.99
N LEU A 558 -5.45 -16.57 -25.89
CA LEU A 558 -5.01 -15.39 -25.20
C LEU A 558 -3.68 -14.93 -25.83
N CYS A 559 -3.69 -13.80 -26.48
CA CYS A 559 -2.53 -13.16 -27.08
C CYS A 559 -1.93 -12.18 -26.10
N GLN A 560 -0.65 -12.33 -25.78
CA GLN A 560 0.08 -11.45 -24.87
C GLN A 560 1.32 -10.89 -25.55
N GLY A 561 1.65 -9.63 -25.27
CA GLY A 561 2.80 -8.95 -25.86
C GLY A 561 3.27 -7.76 -25.06
N LEU A 562 4.46 -7.26 -25.42
CA LEU A 562 5.12 -6.17 -24.70
C LEU A 562 4.76 -4.78 -25.24
N GLN A 563 3.96 -4.71 -26.31
CA GLN A 563 3.55 -3.45 -26.92
C GLN A 563 2.16 -3.54 -27.58
N ASN A 564 1.55 -2.37 -27.74
CA ASN A 564 0.22 -2.20 -28.35
C ASN A 564 0.18 -1.08 -29.41
N THR A 565 1.32 -0.67 -29.94
CA THR A 565 1.41 0.42 -30.95
C THR A 565 1.84 -0.07 -32.32
N ILE A 566 2.69 -1.09 -32.37
CA ILE A 566 3.21 -1.68 -33.61
C ILE A 566 3.25 -3.19 -33.45
N ALA A 567 2.75 -3.95 -34.41
CA ALA A 567 2.91 -5.39 -34.50
C ALA A 567 3.96 -5.78 -35.51
N ASN A 568 4.76 -6.83 -35.22
CA ASN A 568 5.80 -7.36 -36.10
C ASN A 568 6.77 -6.29 -36.62
N GLY A 569 7.04 -5.27 -35.81
CA GLY A 569 7.98 -4.20 -36.13
C GLY A 569 7.53 -3.19 -37.22
N SER A 570 6.37 -3.36 -37.84
CA SER A 570 5.95 -2.50 -38.94
C SER A 570 4.45 -2.22 -39.06
N THR A 571 3.60 -3.07 -38.51
CA THR A 571 2.14 -2.94 -38.65
C THR A 571 1.58 -2.10 -37.49
N PRO A 572 0.99 -0.92 -37.76
CA PRO A 572 0.38 -0.13 -36.68
C PRO A 572 -0.76 -0.87 -35.99
N LEU A 573 -0.82 -0.75 -34.68
CA LEU A 573 -1.92 -1.23 -33.83
C LEU A 573 -2.79 -0.02 -33.42
N PRO A 574 -4.10 -0.22 -33.25
CA PRO A 574 -4.87 -1.44 -33.52
C PRO A 574 -5.03 -1.77 -35.00
N VAL A 575 -5.00 -3.06 -35.34
CA VAL A 575 -5.34 -3.52 -36.69
C VAL A 575 -6.87 -3.60 -36.79
N ASP A 576 -7.45 -2.89 -37.77
CA ASP A 576 -8.86 -3.03 -38.13
C ASP A 576 -9.07 -4.34 -38.90
N LEU A 577 -9.93 -5.21 -38.35
CA LEU A 577 -10.22 -6.53 -38.88
C LEU A 577 -11.42 -6.54 -39.86
N THR A 578 -12.01 -5.40 -40.15
CA THR A 578 -13.16 -5.28 -41.09
C THR A 578 -12.84 -5.88 -42.43
N SER A 579 -11.67 -5.60 -42.99
CA SER A 579 -11.22 -6.13 -44.29
C SER A 579 -10.92 -7.64 -44.28
N TYR A 580 -10.81 -8.22 -43.13
CA TYR A 580 -10.57 -9.66 -42.91
C TYR A 580 -11.87 -10.42 -42.58
N GLY A 581 -13.01 -9.73 -42.65
CA GLY A 581 -14.32 -10.34 -42.40
C GLY A 581 -14.83 -10.29 -40.99
N ALA A 582 -14.23 -9.47 -40.13
CA ALA A 582 -14.67 -9.20 -38.75
C ALA A 582 -14.94 -7.69 -38.58
N PRO A 583 -16.06 -7.17 -39.12
CA PRO A 583 -16.38 -5.75 -39.06
C PRO A 583 -16.55 -5.26 -37.63
N GLY A 584 -15.94 -4.11 -37.31
CA GLY A 584 -15.96 -3.51 -35.98
C GLY A 584 -15.04 -4.17 -34.99
N CYS A 585 -14.24 -5.17 -35.40
CA CYS A 585 -13.24 -5.79 -34.56
C CYS A 585 -11.86 -5.16 -34.77
N THR A 586 -11.12 -5.04 -33.67
CA THR A 586 -9.72 -4.60 -33.70
C THR A 586 -8.82 -5.58 -32.96
N PHE A 587 -7.59 -5.73 -33.48
CA PHE A 587 -6.54 -6.46 -32.78
C PHE A 587 -5.52 -5.47 -32.22
N ASN A 588 -5.27 -5.50 -30.91
CA ASN A 588 -4.65 -4.41 -30.17
C ASN A 588 -3.28 -4.77 -29.57
N VAL A 589 -2.80 -5.98 -29.75
CA VAL A 589 -1.59 -6.49 -29.08
C VAL A 589 -0.63 -7.04 -30.11
N ASP A 590 0.68 -6.77 -29.96
CA ASP A 590 1.72 -7.49 -30.71
C ASP A 590 1.99 -8.83 -30.01
N PRO A 591 1.52 -9.97 -30.54
CA PRO A 591 1.52 -11.23 -29.82
C PRO A 591 2.91 -11.84 -29.74
N ALA A 592 3.58 -11.69 -28.61
CA ALA A 592 4.83 -12.37 -28.31
C ALA A 592 4.59 -13.80 -27.76
N VAL A 593 3.48 -13.98 -27.05
CA VAL A 593 3.03 -15.27 -26.51
C VAL A 593 1.56 -15.48 -26.85
N THR A 594 1.20 -16.69 -27.20
CA THR A 594 -0.19 -17.08 -27.46
C THR A 594 -0.49 -18.36 -26.69
N MET A 595 -1.49 -18.32 -25.81
CA MET A 595 -1.93 -19.46 -25.02
C MET A 595 -3.33 -19.87 -25.44
N MET A 596 -3.55 -21.15 -25.66
CA MET A 596 -4.87 -21.69 -25.94
C MET A 596 -5.66 -21.88 -24.64
N PHE A 597 -6.95 -21.55 -24.66
CA PHE A 597 -7.86 -21.82 -23.56
C PHE A 597 -9.18 -22.43 -24.08
N VAL A 598 -9.92 -23.04 -23.18
CA VAL A 598 -11.27 -23.54 -23.43
C VAL A 598 -12.22 -22.96 -22.39
N ALA A 599 -13.28 -22.29 -22.84
CA ALA A 599 -14.33 -21.83 -21.93
C ALA A 599 -15.14 -23.01 -21.39
N ASN A 600 -15.67 -22.87 -20.21
CA ASN A 600 -16.59 -23.84 -19.61
C ASN A 600 -17.99 -23.79 -20.27
N ALA A 601 -18.93 -24.61 -19.77
CA ALA A 601 -20.29 -24.66 -20.28
C ALA A 601 -21.09 -23.36 -20.08
N SER A 602 -20.67 -22.49 -19.16
CA SER A 602 -21.27 -21.15 -18.96
C SER A 602 -20.61 -20.06 -19.82
N GLY A 603 -19.64 -20.41 -20.67
CA GLY A 603 -18.93 -19.45 -21.51
C GLY A 603 -17.90 -18.61 -20.75
N THR A 604 -17.35 -19.14 -19.67
CA THR A 604 -16.30 -18.50 -18.86
C THR A 604 -14.99 -19.29 -18.96
N ALA A 605 -13.88 -18.60 -19.13
CA ALA A 605 -12.55 -19.18 -19.03
C ALA A 605 -11.76 -18.52 -17.90
N LEU A 606 -11.10 -19.32 -17.08
CA LEU A 606 -10.15 -18.85 -16.08
C LEU A 606 -8.77 -18.74 -16.74
N LEU A 607 -8.10 -17.62 -16.54
CA LEU A 607 -6.82 -17.29 -17.16
C LEU A 607 -5.79 -16.98 -16.07
N ASP A 608 -5.04 -17.98 -15.68
CA ASP A 608 -4.04 -17.89 -14.62
C ASP A 608 -2.65 -17.54 -15.17
N MET A 609 -1.90 -16.76 -14.42
CA MET A 609 -0.52 -16.39 -14.70
C MET A 609 0.29 -16.43 -13.42
N ASN A 610 1.24 -17.35 -13.32
CA ASN A 610 2.22 -17.34 -12.26
C ASN A 610 3.25 -16.22 -12.52
N LEU A 611 3.32 -15.25 -11.64
CA LEU A 611 4.30 -14.19 -11.69
C LEU A 611 5.55 -14.59 -10.91
N PRO A 612 6.75 -14.57 -11.53
CA PRO A 612 7.96 -14.86 -10.80
C PRO A 612 8.17 -13.86 -9.65
N GLY A 613 8.66 -14.33 -8.50
CA GLY A 613 9.04 -13.48 -7.37
C GLY A 613 10.35 -12.70 -7.59
N ASP A 614 10.92 -12.73 -8.80
CA ASP A 614 12.18 -12.10 -9.14
C ASP A 614 11.99 -10.61 -9.45
N ALA A 615 12.83 -9.78 -8.84
CA ALA A 615 12.82 -8.34 -9.07
C ALA A 615 13.09 -7.93 -10.53
N SER A 616 13.66 -8.82 -11.36
CA SER A 616 13.92 -8.55 -12.79
C SER A 616 12.65 -8.35 -13.61
N VAL A 617 11.52 -8.90 -13.16
CA VAL A 617 10.22 -8.72 -13.83
C VAL A 617 9.39 -7.58 -13.23
N ARG A 618 9.93 -6.88 -12.25
CA ARG A 618 9.29 -5.69 -11.66
C ARG A 618 9.12 -4.60 -12.71
N GLY A 619 7.89 -4.10 -12.85
CA GLY A 619 7.55 -3.10 -13.85
C GLY A 619 7.39 -3.64 -15.26
N LEU A 620 7.43 -4.94 -15.45
CA LEU A 620 7.16 -5.54 -16.76
C LEU A 620 5.72 -5.19 -17.19
N PHE A 621 5.62 -4.61 -18.38
CA PHE A 621 4.35 -4.33 -19.02
C PHE A 621 3.98 -5.46 -19.96
N VAL A 622 2.79 -6.01 -19.79
CA VAL A 622 2.23 -7.00 -20.71
C VAL A 622 0.85 -6.51 -21.15
N TRP A 623 0.63 -6.49 -22.45
CA TRP A 623 -0.68 -6.27 -23.03
C TRP A 623 -1.29 -7.60 -23.39
N GLU A 624 -2.61 -7.73 -23.21
CA GLU A 624 -3.32 -8.95 -23.56
C GLU A 624 -4.67 -8.70 -24.21
N GLN A 625 -5.07 -9.61 -25.10
CA GLN A 625 -6.37 -9.66 -25.74
C GLN A 625 -6.70 -11.11 -26.09
N ALA A 626 -7.94 -11.52 -25.90
CA ALA A 626 -8.39 -12.85 -26.27
C ALA A 626 -9.05 -12.84 -27.66
N ALA A 627 -8.74 -13.86 -28.44
CA ALA A 627 -9.37 -14.18 -29.73
C ALA A 627 -10.06 -15.53 -29.61
N ILE A 628 -11.37 -15.60 -29.86
CA ILE A 628 -12.20 -16.77 -29.62
C ILE A 628 -12.78 -17.28 -30.93
N LEU A 629 -12.68 -18.57 -31.18
CA LEU A 629 -13.29 -19.21 -32.34
C LEU A 629 -14.82 -19.21 -32.20
N ASN A 630 -15.48 -18.52 -33.10
CA ASN A 630 -16.93 -18.51 -33.22
C ASN A 630 -17.35 -18.33 -34.69
N PRO A 631 -17.50 -19.44 -35.42
CA PRO A 631 -17.86 -19.39 -36.84
C PRO A 631 -19.17 -18.66 -37.15
N ALA A 632 -20.05 -18.52 -36.17
CA ALA A 632 -21.33 -17.82 -36.32
C ALA A 632 -21.21 -16.29 -36.14
N ALA A 633 -20.09 -15.79 -35.62
CA ALA A 633 -19.95 -14.38 -35.26
C ALA A 633 -19.74 -13.46 -36.47
N ASN A 634 -18.97 -13.88 -37.44
CA ASN A 634 -18.60 -13.12 -38.62
C ASN A 634 -17.90 -14.02 -39.68
N SER A 635 -17.59 -13.50 -40.84
CA SER A 635 -16.93 -14.29 -41.91
C SER A 635 -15.47 -14.66 -41.62
N LEU A 636 -14.81 -14.00 -40.68
CA LEU A 636 -13.51 -14.42 -40.15
C LEU A 636 -13.66 -15.64 -39.20
N GLY A 637 -14.87 -15.85 -38.64
CA GLY A 637 -15.16 -16.93 -37.71
C GLY A 637 -14.58 -16.70 -36.30
N MET A 638 -14.35 -15.46 -35.91
CA MET A 638 -13.72 -15.11 -34.63
C MET A 638 -14.39 -13.94 -33.92
N GLN A 639 -14.34 -13.97 -32.61
CA GLN A 639 -14.68 -12.84 -31.74
C GLN A 639 -13.40 -12.39 -31.01
N PHE A 640 -13.36 -11.12 -30.62
CA PHE A 640 -12.25 -10.56 -29.87
C PHE A 640 -12.74 -9.90 -28.58
N SER A 641 -12.02 -10.11 -27.50
CA SER A 641 -12.28 -9.42 -26.24
C SER A 641 -11.86 -7.97 -26.29
N ASN A 642 -12.25 -7.19 -25.30
CA ASN A 642 -11.50 -5.99 -24.91
C ASN A 642 -10.06 -6.38 -24.62
N PHE A 643 -9.15 -5.40 -24.63
CA PHE A 643 -7.77 -5.63 -24.26
C PHE A 643 -7.46 -5.11 -22.88
N ALA A 644 -6.40 -5.62 -22.27
CA ALA A 644 -5.97 -5.23 -20.95
C ALA A 644 -4.46 -5.02 -20.88
N ARG A 645 -4.02 -4.29 -19.88
CA ARG A 645 -2.62 -4.06 -19.55
C ARG A 645 -2.31 -4.58 -18.16
N ILE A 646 -1.30 -5.41 -18.07
CA ILE A 646 -0.71 -5.94 -16.85
C ILE A 646 0.56 -5.15 -16.55
N ILE A 647 0.75 -4.69 -15.34
CA ILE A 647 2.02 -4.22 -14.80
C ILE A 647 2.37 -5.13 -13.63
N ALA A 648 3.36 -5.99 -13.84
CA ALA A 648 3.88 -6.84 -12.78
C ALA A 648 4.60 -5.98 -11.75
N GLY A 649 4.24 -6.12 -10.50
CA GLY A 649 4.77 -5.24 -9.48
C GLY A 649 4.56 -5.76 -8.08
N GLU A 650 4.67 -4.87 -7.16
CA GLU A 650 4.38 -5.12 -5.76
C GLU A 650 3.02 -4.53 -5.42
N ARG A 651 2.59 -4.76 -4.23
CA ARG A 651 1.36 -4.22 -3.68
C ARG A 651 1.34 -2.69 -3.73
N SER A 652 0.18 -2.09 -3.94
CA SER A 652 -0.01 -0.64 -3.72
C SER A 652 0.16 -0.31 -2.23
N PHE A 653 0.90 0.74 -1.95
CA PHE A 653 1.14 1.27 -0.61
C PHE A 653 0.28 2.50 -0.36
#